data_28784d1eb818c1d2efb8fc9315c7d11e
#
_entry.id   28784d1eb818c1d2efb8fc9315c7d11e
#
_cell.length_a   1.000
_cell.length_b   1.000
_cell.length_c   1.000
_cell.angle_alpha   90.00
_cell.angle_beta   90.00
_cell.angle_gamma   90.00
#
_symmetry.space_group_name_H-M   'P 1'
#
loop_
_entity.id
_entity.type
_entity.pdbx_description
1 polymer ?
#
loop_
_entity_poly.entity_id
_entity_poly.type
_entity_poly.pdbx_seq_one_letter_code
_entity_poly.pdbx_strand_id
1 'polypeptide(L)'
;MTRADEIFERFPDFIREFIYTNTWESLRPVQMAAAHTLFETDHNLLLTSSTASGKTEAAFFPILTELWDHPSSSIGVIYIAPLKSLINDQFFRIEQLLDQSGIAVTHWHGDVAASHKRKLLENPRGVLQITPESLEAMLINRSNDIPRLFGDLRYVVIDEIHTLTGTDRGNQIRCQLDRITHLIGHDVRRVGLSATIGDPQGAAEWLSEGTGRQTDVPISEEGKIRWRLGMEHFYVQNPKATQSKDEAEKNGEEIAEMPAMLDAGYEYMYDCVKDKKSLVFSNSREETEYLCATFRQIAHARGDRDVFLIHHGNLSASLREEAELKMKNEEEFAVTCATVTMELGIDIGRLERVLQNQAPNTVTGFLQRLGRSGRRGQPPEMMMVFREEDPLPNTPLPQLIPWELLRGIAIVQLYIEERFIEPPMKKKLPYSLLFHQTLSILAAQGELTPAALAARVLSLPPFLNVKKEDYKVLMLSMLNNDYLEMTEEKGLIVGLAGERLLKSFRFYAVFKDSEDYTVRCGSDEIGTITTPPPVGDRFALAGRVWEVEELDMARKLIYVKSVEGKMEISWPGDFGEIHTKILERMKRILLEDTVYPYLKENARARLDKARHVAHNTGMHEHSLIHLGGYSWCLFPWLGTRAFRTLRRLLKKHAKQLGISGIEFEGCYYITFKMESGGDFALMRELCRIAERGIDCQSLVEAGELPVFEKYDDYVPGELLRQAYATDRLTAPLVEKRIYDIFGEY
;
A
#
# COMPACT_ATOMS: atom_id res chain seq x y z
N MET A 1 1.98 -23.49 39.70
CA MET A 1 2.28 -23.37 38.27
C MET A 1 1.52 -22.18 37.74
N THR A 2 2.17 -21.26 37.10
CA THR A 2 1.45 -20.17 36.43
C THR A 2 0.90 -20.68 35.10
N ARG A 3 -0.10 -20.02 34.54
CA ARG A 3 -0.63 -20.36 33.20
C ARG A 3 0.46 -20.34 32.10
N ALA A 4 1.48 -19.51 32.28
CA ALA A 4 2.63 -19.46 31.41
C ALA A 4 3.48 -20.74 31.49
N ASP A 5 3.68 -21.27 32.68
CA ASP A 5 4.42 -22.51 32.90
C ASP A 5 3.69 -23.71 32.26
N GLU A 6 2.36 -23.77 32.37
CA GLU A 6 1.54 -24.84 31.76
C GLU A 6 1.63 -24.83 30.23
N ILE A 7 1.59 -23.63 29.60
CA ILE A 7 1.75 -23.50 28.15
C ILE A 7 3.18 -23.88 27.73
N PHE A 8 4.19 -23.44 28.48
CA PHE A 8 5.58 -23.73 28.18
C PHE A 8 5.90 -25.23 28.25
N GLU A 9 5.37 -25.93 29.26
CA GLU A 9 5.54 -27.38 29.40
C GLU A 9 4.87 -28.18 28.27
N ARG A 10 3.82 -27.60 27.64
CA ARG A 10 3.13 -28.25 26.52
C ARG A 10 3.95 -28.18 25.21
N PHE A 11 4.92 -27.30 25.12
CA PHE A 11 5.78 -27.23 23.94
C PHE A 11 6.78 -28.40 23.90
N PRO A 12 7.04 -28.98 22.72
CA PRO A 12 8.07 -30.00 22.56
C PRO A 12 9.49 -29.46 22.80
N ASP A 13 10.44 -30.34 23.04
CA ASP A 13 11.80 -29.99 23.42
C ASP A 13 12.49 -29.02 22.45
N PHE A 14 12.32 -29.21 21.15
CA PHE A 14 12.94 -28.34 20.15
C PHE A 14 12.45 -26.87 20.24
N ILE A 15 11.18 -26.63 20.60
CA ILE A 15 10.64 -25.29 20.82
C ILE A 15 11.19 -24.70 22.12
N ARG A 16 11.24 -25.50 23.20
CA ARG A 16 11.80 -25.06 24.49
C ARG A 16 13.28 -24.73 24.34
N GLU A 17 14.06 -25.54 23.60
CA GLU A 17 15.46 -25.30 23.30
C GLU A 17 15.64 -24.02 22.48
N PHE A 18 14.79 -23.78 21.46
CA PHE A 18 14.80 -22.55 20.71
C PHE A 18 14.57 -21.32 21.59
N ILE A 19 13.63 -21.37 22.54
CA ILE A 19 13.36 -20.31 23.51
C ILE A 19 14.60 -20.04 24.40
N TYR A 20 15.24 -21.08 24.90
CA TYR A 20 16.46 -20.98 25.72
C TYR A 20 17.65 -20.42 24.93
N THR A 21 17.88 -20.92 23.71
CA THR A 21 18.99 -20.48 22.85
C THR A 21 18.86 -19.00 22.48
N ASN A 22 17.64 -18.51 22.29
CA ASN A 22 17.36 -17.10 22.03
C ASN A 22 17.29 -16.25 23.31
N THR A 23 17.64 -16.79 24.47
CA THR A 23 17.68 -16.09 25.77
C THR A 23 16.37 -15.39 26.15
N TRP A 24 15.22 -16.01 25.85
CA TRP A 24 13.94 -15.45 26.23
C TRP A 24 13.62 -15.80 27.69
N GLU A 25 13.49 -14.78 28.53
CA GLU A 25 13.20 -14.96 29.97
C GLU A 25 11.75 -15.39 30.23
N SER A 26 10.83 -15.05 29.32
CA SER A 26 9.40 -15.39 29.44
C SER A 26 8.70 -15.35 28.08
N LEU A 27 7.57 -16.08 27.97
CA LEU A 27 6.67 -15.95 26.83
C LEU A 27 5.99 -14.58 26.84
N ARG A 28 5.88 -13.98 25.67
CA ARG A 28 5.21 -12.68 25.50
C ARG A 28 3.68 -12.87 25.61
N PRO A 29 2.92 -11.82 26.01
CA PRO A 29 1.47 -11.90 26.09
C PRO A 29 0.79 -12.39 24.80
N VAL A 30 1.27 -11.97 23.63
CA VAL A 30 0.76 -12.40 22.32
C VAL A 30 0.99 -13.90 22.09
N GLN A 31 2.11 -14.45 22.54
CA GLN A 31 2.42 -15.88 22.40
C GLN A 31 1.55 -16.74 23.33
N MET A 32 1.32 -16.25 24.54
CA MET A 32 0.42 -16.91 25.49
C MET A 32 -1.04 -16.91 24.99
N ALA A 33 -1.50 -15.78 24.46
CA ALA A 33 -2.85 -15.66 23.94
C ALA A 33 -3.05 -16.54 22.70
N ALA A 34 -2.07 -16.58 21.78
CA ALA A 34 -2.10 -17.46 20.61
C ALA A 34 -2.13 -18.93 21.00
N ALA A 35 -1.27 -19.35 21.92
CA ALA A 35 -1.22 -20.73 22.41
C ALA A 35 -2.56 -21.12 23.08
N HIS A 36 -3.16 -20.22 23.86
CA HIS A 36 -4.47 -20.48 24.47
C HIS A 36 -5.55 -20.70 23.41
N THR A 37 -5.71 -19.78 22.44
CA THR A 37 -6.70 -19.95 21.37
C THR A 37 -6.46 -21.24 20.61
N LEU A 38 -5.22 -21.50 20.17
CA LEU A 38 -4.91 -22.64 19.31
C LEU A 38 -5.00 -23.98 20.02
N PHE A 39 -4.71 -24.04 21.30
CA PHE A 39 -4.79 -25.30 22.09
C PHE A 39 -6.16 -25.59 22.68
N GLU A 40 -6.93 -24.54 23.03
CA GLU A 40 -8.15 -24.73 23.83
C GLU A 40 -9.45 -24.53 23.04
N THR A 41 -9.36 -24.00 21.81
CA THR A 41 -10.53 -23.78 20.95
C THR A 41 -10.29 -24.30 19.53
N ASP A 42 -11.35 -24.31 18.73
CA ASP A 42 -11.27 -24.57 17.29
C ASP A 42 -11.36 -23.27 16.45
N HIS A 43 -11.33 -22.11 17.10
CA HIS A 43 -11.45 -20.80 16.46
C HIS A 43 -10.26 -20.48 15.55
N ASN A 44 -10.50 -19.70 14.53
CA ASN A 44 -9.43 -18.99 13.80
C ASN A 44 -8.76 -17.98 14.75
N LEU A 45 -7.58 -17.53 14.41
CA LEU A 45 -6.81 -16.59 15.23
C LEU A 45 -6.36 -15.41 14.39
N LEU A 46 -6.57 -14.18 14.87
CA LEU A 46 -5.98 -12.97 14.28
C LEU A 46 -5.06 -12.28 15.30
N LEU A 47 -3.77 -12.26 15.03
CA LEU A 47 -2.77 -11.58 15.85
C LEU A 47 -2.50 -10.18 15.28
N THR A 48 -2.92 -9.15 16.03
CA THR A 48 -2.68 -7.73 15.68
C THR A 48 -1.75 -7.13 16.71
N SER A 49 -0.50 -6.92 16.36
CA SER A 49 0.47 -6.29 17.25
C SER A 49 1.59 -5.65 16.44
N SER A 50 2.35 -4.77 17.07
CA SER A 50 3.48 -4.06 16.43
C SER A 50 4.49 -5.03 15.79
N THR A 51 5.26 -4.53 14.82
CA THR A 51 6.40 -5.29 14.25
C THR A 51 7.38 -5.67 15.34
N ALA A 52 8.01 -6.83 15.27
CA ALA A 52 8.94 -7.38 16.27
C ALA A 52 8.30 -7.83 17.61
N SER A 53 6.99 -7.98 17.69
CA SER A 53 6.30 -8.53 18.87
C SER A 53 6.40 -10.06 19.03
N GLY A 54 6.94 -10.77 18.02
CA GLY A 54 7.02 -12.25 18.03
C GLY A 54 5.75 -12.93 17.54
N LYS A 55 4.98 -12.30 16.63
CA LYS A 55 3.75 -12.87 16.05
C LYS A 55 3.97 -14.20 15.33
N THR A 56 5.05 -14.29 14.58
CA THR A 56 5.37 -15.52 13.83
C THR A 56 5.55 -16.68 14.78
N GLU A 57 6.36 -16.53 15.82
CA GLU A 57 6.56 -17.55 16.85
C GLU A 57 5.26 -17.82 17.64
N ALA A 58 4.48 -16.77 17.92
CA ALA A 58 3.19 -16.91 18.58
C ALA A 58 2.23 -17.84 17.82
N ALA A 59 2.23 -17.74 16.47
CA ALA A 59 1.43 -18.63 15.63
C ALA A 59 2.07 -20.01 15.51
N PHE A 60 3.38 -20.09 15.22
CA PHE A 60 4.02 -21.35 14.87
C PHE A 60 4.29 -22.26 16.06
N PHE A 61 4.57 -21.77 17.28
CA PHE A 61 4.83 -22.64 18.42
C PHE A 61 3.67 -23.62 18.71
N PRO A 62 2.40 -23.17 18.86
CA PRO A 62 1.31 -24.10 19.06
C PRO A 62 0.99 -24.97 17.83
N ILE A 63 1.09 -24.40 16.61
CA ILE A 63 0.85 -25.16 15.37
C ILE A 63 1.87 -26.30 15.21
N LEU A 64 3.15 -26.02 15.46
CA LEU A 64 4.21 -27.01 15.37
C LEU A 64 4.15 -28.04 16.48
N THR A 65 3.69 -27.67 17.67
CA THR A 65 3.39 -28.62 18.76
C THR A 65 2.37 -29.63 18.30
N GLU A 66 1.25 -29.18 17.70
CA GLU A 66 0.22 -30.07 17.19
C GLU A 66 0.69 -30.97 16.06
N LEU A 67 1.52 -30.44 15.14
CA LEU A 67 2.12 -31.25 14.08
C LEU A 67 3.15 -32.25 14.60
N TRP A 68 3.83 -31.94 15.71
CA TRP A 68 4.76 -32.84 16.38
C TRP A 68 4.03 -34.00 17.06
N ASP A 69 2.99 -33.69 17.81
CA ASP A 69 2.18 -34.68 18.52
C ASP A 69 1.40 -35.56 17.53
N HIS A 70 0.91 -34.99 16.47
CA HIS A 70 0.10 -35.62 15.43
C HIS A 70 0.64 -35.29 14.03
N PRO A 71 1.67 -36.01 13.54
CA PRO A 71 2.25 -35.76 12.21
C PRO A 71 1.20 -35.83 11.09
N SER A 72 1.25 -34.85 10.19
CA SER A 72 0.33 -34.80 9.05
C SER A 72 0.71 -35.78 7.94
N SER A 73 -0.30 -36.39 7.30
CA SER A 73 -0.09 -37.31 6.18
C SER A 73 0.17 -36.60 4.84
N SER A 74 -0.06 -35.30 4.79
CA SER A 74 0.22 -34.40 3.65
C SER A 74 0.88 -33.11 4.14
N ILE A 75 0.89 -32.04 3.32
CA ILE A 75 1.22 -30.71 3.82
C ILE A 75 0.21 -30.32 4.90
N GLY A 76 0.67 -30.14 6.14
CA GLY A 76 -0.17 -29.83 7.29
C GLY A 76 -0.40 -28.33 7.48
N VAL A 77 0.52 -27.49 7.00
CA VAL A 77 0.47 -26.03 7.14
C VAL A 77 0.84 -25.35 5.83
N ILE A 78 0.03 -24.38 5.41
CA ILE A 78 0.39 -23.43 4.38
C ILE A 78 0.64 -22.06 5.03
N TYR A 79 1.81 -21.45 4.73
CA TYR A 79 2.13 -20.07 5.09
C TYR A 79 2.11 -19.21 3.84
N ILE A 80 1.19 -18.23 3.80
CA ILE A 80 1.00 -17.32 2.68
C ILE A 80 1.56 -15.96 3.05
N ALA A 81 2.53 -15.46 2.27
CA ALA A 81 3.06 -14.12 2.44
C ALA A 81 2.96 -13.31 1.14
N PRO A 82 2.77 -11.97 1.24
CA PRO A 82 2.58 -11.13 0.06
C PRO A 82 3.87 -10.88 -0.73
N LEU A 83 5.04 -11.08 -0.18
CA LEU A 83 6.32 -10.84 -0.83
C LEU A 83 7.25 -12.04 -0.76
N LYS A 84 8.02 -12.27 -1.84
CA LYS A 84 9.05 -13.33 -1.89
C LYS A 84 10.15 -13.12 -0.84
N SER A 85 10.56 -11.87 -0.61
CA SER A 85 11.55 -11.53 0.42
C SER A 85 11.09 -11.92 1.82
N LEU A 86 9.81 -11.72 2.14
CA LEU A 86 9.22 -12.18 3.41
C LEU A 86 9.26 -13.71 3.52
N ILE A 87 8.94 -14.43 2.43
CA ILE A 87 9.03 -15.89 2.42
C ILE A 87 10.46 -16.35 2.69
N ASN A 88 11.44 -15.78 2.00
CA ASN A 88 12.84 -16.15 2.18
C ASN A 88 13.33 -15.85 3.61
N ASP A 89 12.98 -14.69 4.17
CA ASP A 89 13.36 -14.30 5.52
C ASP A 89 12.71 -15.20 6.60
N GLN A 90 11.41 -15.47 6.47
CA GLN A 90 10.70 -16.36 7.39
C GLN A 90 11.08 -17.83 7.18
N PHE A 91 11.50 -18.22 5.96
CA PHE A 91 11.96 -19.58 5.68
C PHE A 91 13.14 -19.93 6.57
N PHE A 92 14.20 -19.13 6.55
CA PHE A 92 15.38 -19.37 7.38
C PHE A 92 15.06 -19.39 8.88
N ARG A 93 14.16 -18.53 9.31
CA ARG A 93 13.76 -18.44 10.71
C ARG A 93 12.97 -19.66 11.17
N ILE A 94 12.02 -20.13 10.36
CA ILE A 94 11.25 -21.34 10.64
C ILE A 94 12.11 -22.59 10.47
N GLU A 95 13.01 -22.63 9.49
CA GLU A 95 13.96 -23.71 9.31
C GLU A 95 14.84 -23.89 10.54
N GLN A 96 15.41 -22.80 11.08
CA GLN A 96 16.18 -22.85 12.34
C GLN A 96 15.37 -23.38 13.52
N LEU A 97 14.09 -22.97 13.64
CA LEU A 97 13.19 -23.47 14.67
C LEU A 97 12.95 -24.98 14.52
N LEU A 98 12.87 -25.47 13.29
CA LEU A 98 12.52 -26.87 12.97
C LEU A 98 13.70 -27.81 12.78
N ASP A 99 14.92 -27.32 12.82
CA ASP A 99 16.14 -28.07 12.48
C ASP A 99 16.26 -29.38 13.29
N GLN A 100 15.79 -29.39 14.53
CA GLN A 100 15.79 -30.56 15.41
C GLN A 100 14.48 -31.36 15.41
N SER A 101 13.42 -30.85 14.77
CA SER A 101 12.09 -31.46 14.82
C SER A 101 11.86 -32.58 13.80
N GLY A 102 12.62 -32.60 12.71
CA GLY A 102 12.35 -33.46 11.57
C GLY A 102 11.10 -33.07 10.75
N ILE A 103 10.41 -31.96 11.09
CA ILE A 103 9.31 -31.43 10.31
C ILE A 103 9.87 -30.69 9.09
N ALA A 104 9.47 -31.12 7.89
CA ALA A 104 9.96 -30.51 6.65
C ALA A 104 9.39 -29.10 6.45
N VAL A 105 10.24 -28.15 6.04
CA VAL A 105 9.83 -26.82 5.57
C VAL A 105 10.23 -26.68 4.12
N THR A 106 9.31 -26.23 3.29
CA THR A 106 9.56 -26.00 1.86
C THR A 106 8.98 -24.66 1.46
N HIS A 107 9.73 -23.89 0.68
CA HIS A 107 9.23 -22.65 0.08
C HIS A 107 8.94 -22.87 -1.41
N TRP A 108 7.91 -22.17 -1.91
CA TRP A 108 7.45 -22.29 -3.29
C TRP A 108 7.09 -20.91 -3.86
N HIS A 109 7.97 -20.37 -4.66
CA HIS A 109 7.76 -19.16 -5.45
C HIS A 109 8.48 -19.27 -6.80
N GLY A 110 8.37 -18.23 -7.65
CA GLY A 110 8.92 -18.27 -9.02
C GLY A 110 10.38 -18.67 -9.11
N ASP A 111 11.21 -18.18 -8.18
CA ASP A 111 12.67 -18.28 -8.21
C ASP A 111 13.20 -19.59 -7.60
N VAL A 112 12.34 -20.43 -7.02
CA VAL A 112 12.72 -21.72 -6.42
C VAL A 112 13.03 -22.76 -7.49
N ALA A 113 14.18 -23.42 -7.36
CA ALA A 113 14.62 -24.45 -8.28
C ALA A 113 13.61 -25.60 -8.46
N ALA A 114 13.47 -26.07 -9.69
CA ALA A 114 12.52 -27.16 -10.04
C ALA A 114 12.78 -28.47 -9.27
N SER A 115 14.03 -28.73 -8.88
CA SER A 115 14.41 -29.91 -8.07
C SER A 115 13.76 -29.88 -6.68
N HIS A 116 13.75 -28.74 -6.00
CA HIS A 116 13.08 -28.59 -4.69
C HIS A 116 11.58 -28.76 -4.81
N LYS A 117 10.97 -28.14 -5.85
CA LYS A 117 9.54 -28.32 -6.12
C LYS A 117 9.15 -29.78 -6.37
N ARG A 118 10.02 -30.53 -7.07
CA ARG A 118 9.80 -31.97 -7.33
C ARG A 118 9.85 -32.78 -6.05
N LYS A 119 10.83 -32.55 -5.16
CA LYS A 119 10.90 -33.24 -3.85
C LYS A 119 9.64 -33.08 -3.04
N LEU A 120 9.08 -31.87 -2.97
CA LEU A 120 7.81 -31.61 -2.28
C LEU A 120 6.66 -32.41 -2.92
N LEU A 121 6.60 -32.42 -4.25
CA LEU A 121 5.54 -33.15 -4.99
C LEU A 121 5.63 -34.68 -4.79
N GLU A 122 6.84 -35.21 -4.62
CA GLU A 122 7.07 -36.64 -4.35
C GLU A 122 6.68 -37.02 -2.90
N ASN A 123 6.96 -36.15 -1.95
CA ASN A 123 6.67 -36.38 -0.52
C ASN A 123 6.11 -35.11 0.15
N PRO A 124 4.82 -34.80 -0.07
CA PRO A 124 4.18 -33.59 0.47
C PRO A 124 3.95 -33.72 1.97
N ARG A 125 4.76 -33.06 2.79
CA ARG A 125 4.68 -33.07 4.26
C ARG A 125 5.10 -31.73 4.86
N GLY A 126 4.70 -31.48 6.10
CA GLY A 126 5.16 -30.37 6.94
C GLY A 126 4.59 -29.02 6.57
N VAL A 127 5.45 -28.02 6.45
CA VAL A 127 5.08 -26.61 6.23
C VAL A 127 5.45 -26.19 4.81
N LEU A 128 4.47 -25.64 4.08
CA LEU A 128 4.67 -25.04 2.77
C LEU A 128 4.54 -23.53 2.86
N GLN A 129 5.60 -22.80 2.51
CA GLN A 129 5.58 -21.35 2.35
C GLN A 129 5.37 -20.99 0.87
N ILE A 130 4.37 -20.21 0.56
CA ILE A 130 3.94 -19.96 -0.83
C ILE A 130 3.41 -18.54 -1.03
N THR A 131 3.62 -17.98 -2.22
CA THR A 131 2.94 -16.74 -2.63
C THR A 131 1.55 -17.02 -3.20
N PRO A 132 0.61 -16.06 -3.14
CA PRO A 132 -0.73 -16.23 -3.73
C PRO A 132 -0.68 -16.61 -5.22
N GLU A 133 0.25 -16.02 -5.98
CA GLU A 133 0.41 -16.29 -7.41
C GLU A 133 0.86 -17.74 -7.68
N SER A 134 1.75 -18.24 -6.85
CA SER A 134 2.22 -19.63 -6.96
C SER A 134 1.12 -20.63 -6.56
N LEU A 135 0.31 -20.27 -5.57
CA LEU A 135 -0.86 -21.07 -5.18
C LEU A 135 -1.91 -21.11 -6.27
N GLU A 136 -2.17 -19.98 -6.96
CA GLU A 136 -3.04 -19.93 -8.13
C GLU A 136 -2.55 -20.85 -9.28
N ALA A 137 -1.25 -20.76 -9.58
CA ALA A 137 -0.63 -21.62 -10.58
C ALA A 137 -0.77 -23.11 -10.23
N MET A 138 -0.69 -23.45 -8.95
CA MET A 138 -0.88 -24.83 -8.48
C MET A 138 -2.33 -25.28 -8.62
N LEU A 139 -3.31 -24.44 -8.27
CA LEU A 139 -4.74 -24.71 -8.41
C LEU A 139 -5.19 -24.86 -9.86
N ILE A 140 -4.55 -24.18 -10.80
CA ILE A 140 -4.84 -24.32 -12.24
C ILE A 140 -4.15 -25.57 -12.81
N ASN A 141 -2.84 -25.68 -12.65
CA ASN A 141 -2.04 -26.65 -13.38
C ASN A 141 -1.98 -28.04 -12.70
N ARG A 142 -2.40 -28.13 -11.42
CA ARG A 142 -2.32 -29.33 -10.59
C ARG A 142 -3.57 -29.57 -9.75
N SER A 143 -4.73 -29.16 -10.26
CA SER A 143 -6.02 -29.27 -9.57
C SER A 143 -6.27 -30.70 -9.05
N ASN A 144 -5.95 -31.71 -9.84
CA ASN A 144 -6.11 -33.13 -9.47
C ASN A 144 -5.14 -33.61 -8.38
N ASP A 145 -4.01 -32.92 -8.18
CA ASP A 145 -3.02 -33.25 -7.14
C ASP A 145 -3.42 -32.64 -5.78
N ILE A 146 -4.29 -31.64 -5.74
CA ILE A 146 -4.64 -30.89 -4.52
C ILE A 146 -5.10 -31.80 -3.36
N PRO A 147 -5.99 -32.80 -3.57
CA PRO A 147 -6.37 -33.71 -2.48
C PRO A 147 -5.19 -34.50 -1.92
N ARG A 148 -4.20 -34.86 -2.74
CA ARG A 148 -3.00 -35.56 -2.29
C ARG A 148 -2.04 -34.62 -1.58
N LEU A 149 -1.90 -33.37 -2.06
CA LEU A 149 -0.96 -32.39 -1.50
C LEU A 149 -1.47 -31.80 -0.18
N PHE A 150 -2.77 -31.58 -0.06
CA PHE A 150 -3.41 -30.86 1.04
C PHE A 150 -4.49 -31.63 1.77
N GLY A 151 -4.62 -32.95 1.54
CA GLY A 151 -5.70 -33.77 2.13
C GLY A 151 -5.72 -33.83 3.64
N ASP A 152 -4.60 -33.52 4.32
CA ASP A 152 -4.51 -33.37 5.79
C ASP A 152 -3.99 -31.96 6.13
N LEU A 153 -4.43 -30.94 5.38
CA LEU A 153 -4.12 -29.54 5.66
C LEU A 153 -4.92 -29.08 6.89
N ARG A 154 -4.25 -28.67 7.94
CA ARG A 154 -4.87 -28.26 9.22
C ARG A 154 -4.87 -26.77 9.41
N TYR A 155 -3.79 -26.08 8.97
CA TYR A 155 -3.62 -24.65 9.20
C TYR A 155 -3.24 -23.90 7.92
N VAL A 156 -3.81 -22.71 7.79
CA VAL A 156 -3.33 -21.69 6.85
C VAL A 156 -2.94 -20.46 7.66
N VAL A 157 -1.68 -20.10 7.60
CA VAL A 157 -1.14 -18.86 8.19
C VAL A 157 -1.02 -17.82 7.09
N ILE A 158 -1.67 -16.67 7.26
CA ILE A 158 -1.66 -15.55 6.31
C ILE A 158 -0.93 -14.39 6.97
N ASP A 159 0.21 -14.01 6.40
CA ASP A 159 1.03 -12.92 6.93
C ASP A 159 0.66 -11.58 6.31
N GLU A 160 0.93 -10.51 7.05
CA GLU A 160 0.68 -9.12 6.67
C GLU A 160 -0.76 -8.87 6.14
N ILE A 161 -1.77 -9.45 6.83
CA ILE A 161 -3.18 -9.38 6.43
C ILE A 161 -3.63 -7.93 6.12
N HIS A 162 -3.14 -6.95 6.87
CA HIS A 162 -3.49 -5.54 6.66
C HIS A 162 -3.15 -5.01 5.25
N THR A 163 -2.22 -5.64 4.55
CA THR A 163 -1.87 -5.30 3.16
C THR A 163 -2.75 -6.00 2.13
N LEU A 164 -3.48 -7.00 2.56
CA LEU A 164 -4.31 -7.87 1.72
C LEU A 164 -5.80 -7.48 1.80
N THR A 165 -6.27 -7.06 2.97
CA THR A 165 -7.66 -6.64 3.16
C THR A 165 -8.03 -5.50 2.21
N GLY A 166 -9.17 -5.64 1.53
CA GLY A 166 -9.66 -4.65 0.56
C GLY A 166 -8.99 -4.66 -0.81
N THR A 167 -8.03 -5.56 -1.06
CA THR A 167 -7.34 -5.67 -2.35
C THR A 167 -7.81 -6.90 -3.15
N ASP A 168 -7.62 -6.88 -4.47
CA ASP A 168 -7.90 -8.05 -5.31
C ASP A 168 -6.99 -9.23 -4.98
N ARG A 169 -5.77 -8.97 -4.53
CA ARG A 169 -4.84 -10.01 -4.09
C ARG A 169 -5.33 -10.72 -2.84
N GLY A 170 -5.86 -9.99 -1.86
CA GLY A 170 -6.49 -10.58 -0.67
C GLY A 170 -7.76 -11.36 -1.03
N ASN A 171 -8.57 -10.83 -1.95
CA ASN A 171 -9.74 -11.51 -2.47
C ASN A 171 -9.36 -12.78 -3.25
N GLN A 172 -8.25 -12.79 -3.99
CA GLN A 172 -7.71 -13.99 -4.65
C GLN A 172 -7.37 -15.07 -3.63
N ILE A 173 -6.70 -14.73 -2.53
CA ILE A 173 -6.41 -15.69 -1.44
C ILE A 173 -7.72 -16.32 -0.91
N ARG A 174 -8.76 -15.51 -0.69
CA ARG A 174 -10.06 -16.03 -0.23
C ARG A 174 -10.66 -17.01 -1.23
N CYS A 175 -10.60 -16.72 -2.53
CA CYS A 175 -11.02 -17.65 -3.58
C CYS A 175 -10.19 -18.94 -3.56
N GLN A 176 -8.88 -18.84 -3.40
CA GLN A 176 -7.97 -19.99 -3.35
C GLN A 176 -8.26 -20.90 -2.16
N LEU A 177 -8.45 -20.33 -0.98
CA LEU A 177 -8.77 -21.10 0.23
C LEU A 177 -10.11 -21.80 0.13
N ASP A 178 -11.14 -21.15 -0.40
CA ASP A 178 -12.44 -21.77 -0.65
C ASP A 178 -12.34 -22.94 -1.65
N ARG A 179 -11.58 -22.75 -2.73
CA ARG A 179 -11.32 -23.81 -3.73
C ARG A 179 -10.57 -25.00 -3.12
N ILE A 180 -9.56 -24.75 -2.27
CA ILE A 180 -8.84 -25.81 -1.56
C ILE A 180 -9.80 -26.57 -0.63
N THR A 181 -10.51 -25.86 0.24
CA THR A 181 -11.50 -26.45 1.17
C THR A 181 -12.50 -27.36 0.45
N HIS A 182 -12.99 -26.88 -0.71
CA HIS A 182 -13.89 -27.70 -1.53
C HIS A 182 -13.24 -28.98 -2.09
N LEU A 183 -11.97 -28.88 -2.57
CA LEU A 183 -11.26 -30.03 -3.16
C LEU A 183 -10.83 -31.07 -2.12
N ILE A 184 -10.50 -30.65 -0.89
CA ILE A 184 -10.10 -31.56 0.19
C ILE A 184 -11.27 -32.03 1.05
N GLY A 185 -12.43 -31.37 0.96
CA GLY A 185 -13.68 -31.79 1.63
C GLY A 185 -13.78 -31.47 3.11
N HIS A 186 -12.89 -30.65 3.67
CA HIS A 186 -12.98 -30.19 5.07
C HIS A 186 -12.49 -28.75 5.22
N ASP A 187 -12.95 -28.10 6.29
CA ASP A 187 -12.56 -26.72 6.62
C ASP A 187 -11.17 -26.67 7.28
N VAL A 188 -10.39 -25.64 6.92
CA VAL A 188 -9.02 -25.44 7.39
C VAL A 188 -8.97 -24.25 8.35
N ARG A 189 -8.32 -24.43 9.49
CA ARG A 189 -8.16 -23.39 10.49
C ARG A 189 -7.23 -22.28 9.99
N ARG A 190 -7.62 -21.02 10.16
CA ARG A 190 -6.89 -19.86 9.64
C ARG A 190 -6.25 -19.06 10.75
N VAL A 191 -5.00 -18.68 10.56
CA VAL A 191 -4.25 -17.81 11.47
C VAL A 191 -3.77 -16.59 10.69
N GLY A 192 -4.20 -15.42 11.11
CA GLY A 192 -3.82 -14.15 10.51
C GLY A 192 -2.78 -13.42 11.32
N LEU A 193 -1.70 -12.97 10.65
CA LEU A 193 -0.68 -12.11 11.26
C LEU A 193 -0.80 -10.72 10.66
N SER A 194 -0.86 -9.71 11.51
CA SER A 194 -1.03 -8.32 11.08
C SER A 194 -0.19 -7.38 11.94
N ALA A 195 0.27 -6.28 11.35
CA ALA A 195 0.60 -5.09 12.11
C ALA A 195 -0.67 -4.54 12.79
N THR A 196 -0.55 -3.48 13.56
CA THR A 196 -1.71 -2.79 14.14
C THR A 196 -2.69 -2.37 13.02
N ILE A 197 -3.97 -2.71 13.18
CA ILE A 197 -5.02 -2.52 12.17
C ILE A 197 -6.18 -1.70 12.74
N GLY A 198 -6.79 -0.86 11.91
CA GLY A 198 -7.86 0.05 12.33
C GLY A 198 -9.22 -0.60 12.56
N ASP A 199 -9.46 -1.74 11.92
CA ASP A 199 -10.69 -2.53 12.08
C ASP A 199 -10.33 -4.01 12.31
N PRO A 200 -9.93 -4.39 13.54
CA PRO A 200 -9.60 -5.77 13.86
C PRO A 200 -10.79 -6.72 13.67
N GLN A 201 -12.01 -6.25 13.96
CA GLN A 201 -13.21 -7.04 13.79
C GLN A 201 -13.52 -7.32 12.32
N GLY A 202 -13.43 -6.30 11.46
CA GLY A 202 -13.59 -6.47 10.01
C GLY A 202 -12.51 -7.36 9.39
N ALA A 203 -11.29 -7.34 9.91
CA ALA A 203 -10.22 -8.26 9.49
C ALA A 203 -10.48 -9.70 9.99
N ALA A 204 -11.04 -9.87 11.20
CA ALA A 204 -11.46 -11.16 11.72
C ALA A 204 -12.59 -11.78 10.88
N GLU A 205 -13.58 -10.96 10.50
CA GLU A 205 -14.66 -11.37 9.57
C GLU A 205 -14.09 -11.79 8.21
N TRP A 206 -13.16 -10.98 7.66
CA TRP A 206 -12.48 -11.31 6.40
C TRP A 206 -11.71 -12.64 6.48
N LEU A 207 -11.08 -12.93 7.62
CA LEU A 207 -10.33 -14.17 7.84
C LEU A 207 -11.28 -15.39 7.98
N SER A 208 -12.42 -15.23 8.66
CA SER A 208 -13.40 -16.31 8.90
C SER A 208 -14.35 -16.55 7.72
N GLU A 209 -14.45 -15.62 6.76
CA GLU A 209 -15.42 -15.76 5.69
C GLU A 209 -15.19 -17.01 4.84
N GLY A 210 -16.25 -17.79 4.64
CA GLY A 210 -16.18 -19.10 4.00
C GLY A 210 -15.74 -20.24 4.93
N THR A 211 -15.58 -19.98 6.23
CA THR A 211 -15.36 -21.03 7.27
C THR A 211 -16.55 -21.11 8.21
N GLY A 212 -16.72 -22.24 8.89
CA GLY A 212 -17.70 -22.40 9.98
C GLY A 212 -17.17 -21.93 11.34
N ARG A 213 -15.99 -21.28 11.40
CA ARG A 213 -15.26 -20.97 12.63
C ARG A 213 -15.34 -19.49 12.98
N GLN A 214 -15.42 -19.18 14.27
CA GLN A 214 -15.22 -17.83 14.78
C GLN A 214 -13.72 -17.45 14.70
N THR A 215 -13.42 -16.15 14.75
CA THR A 215 -12.03 -15.67 14.83
C THR A 215 -11.81 -14.94 16.15
N ASP A 216 -10.85 -15.43 16.93
CA ASP A 216 -10.39 -14.73 18.12
C ASP A 216 -9.38 -13.65 17.74
N VAL A 217 -9.54 -12.49 18.37
CA VAL A 217 -8.61 -11.35 18.25
C VAL A 217 -8.10 -10.99 19.64
N PRO A 218 -7.06 -11.66 20.13
CA PRO A 218 -6.51 -11.37 21.44
C PRO A 218 -6.00 -9.92 21.51
N ILE A 219 -6.47 -9.18 22.50
CA ILE A 219 -5.99 -7.82 22.76
C ILE A 219 -4.68 -7.96 23.53
N SER A 220 -3.56 -7.58 22.92
CA SER A 220 -2.32 -7.39 23.67
C SER A 220 -2.34 -5.98 24.26
N GLU A 221 -2.24 -5.86 25.57
CA GLU A 221 -1.96 -4.57 26.19
C GLU A 221 -0.55 -4.13 25.76
N GLU A 222 -0.46 -3.37 24.69
CA GLU A 222 0.77 -2.67 24.35
C GLU A 222 1.03 -1.63 25.42
N GLY A 223 2.15 -1.77 26.13
CA GLY A 223 2.60 -0.77 27.10
C GLY A 223 2.72 0.61 26.45
N LYS A 224 2.77 1.68 27.24
CA LYS A 224 2.95 3.06 26.75
C LYS A 224 4.20 3.15 25.88
N ILE A 225 4.01 3.18 24.56
CA ILE A 225 5.11 3.34 23.60
C ILE A 225 5.60 4.78 23.71
N ARG A 226 6.88 4.96 24.00
CA ARG A 226 7.54 6.25 23.95
C ARG A 226 8.19 6.42 22.59
N TRP A 227 7.89 7.52 21.89
CA TRP A 227 8.49 7.86 20.61
C TRP A 227 9.47 9.03 20.76
N ARG A 228 10.46 9.07 19.88
CA ARG A 228 11.27 10.25 19.61
C ARG A 228 10.87 10.76 18.22
N LEU A 229 9.93 11.73 18.21
CA LEU A 229 9.41 12.31 16.98
C LEU A 229 9.89 13.75 16.85
N GLY A 230 10.31 14.13 15.64
CA GLY A 230 10.61 15.51 15.28
C GLY A 230 10.01 15.85 13.91
N MET A 231 9.55 17.09 13.75
CA MET A 231 9.07 17.63 12.47
C MET A 231 9.77 18.96 12.22
N GLU A 232 10.31 19.12 11.00
CA GLU A 232 10.97 20.35 10.59
C GLU A 232 10.47 20.79 9.22
N HIS A 233 10.57 22.09 8.95
CA HIS A 233 10.05 22.69 7.73
C HIS A 233 11.09 23.60 7.07
N PHE A 234 11.13 23.57 5.74
CA PHE A 234 12.03 24.41 4.94
C PHE A 234 11.30 24.98 3.73
N TYR A 235 11.57 26.26 3.43
CA TYR A 235 11.22 26.85 2.16
C TYR A 235 12.30 26.54 1.12
N VAL A 236 11.84 26.14 -0.08
CA VAL A 236 12.70 25.98 -1.26
C VAL A 236 12.77 27.32 -1.96
N GLN A 237 13.96 27.90 -2.03
CA GLN A 237 14.15 29.12 -2.80
C GLN A 237 13.99 28.83 -4.28
N ASN A 238 13.07 29.51 -4.95
CA ASN A 238 12.90 29.41 -6.39
C ASN A 238 13.94 30.28 -7.08
N PRO A 239 14.92 29.75 -7.83
CA PRO A 239 15.94 30.57 -8.49
C PRO A 239 15.35 31.56 -9.49
N LYS A 240 14.12 31.35 -9.97
CA LYS A 240 13.41 32.30 -10.88
C LYS A 240 12.82 33.52 -10.15
N ALA A 241 12.72 33.50 -8.83
CA ALA A 241 12.17 34.60 -8.03
C ALA A 241 13.20 35.71 -7.74
N THR A 242 14.50 35.44 -7.89
CA THR A 242 15.60 36.37 -7.55
C THR A 242 16.13 37.14 -8.74
N GLN A 243 15.69 36.85 -9.96
CA GLN A 243 16.07 37.62 -11.15
C GLN A 243 14.84 38.31 -11.76
N SER A 244 14.67 39.59 -11.47
CA SER A 244 13.87 40.45 -12.34
C SER A 244 14.51 40.41 -13.74
N LYS A 245 13.73 40.00 -14.75
CA LYS A 245 14.18 39.89 -16.14
C LYS A 245 14.88 41.17 -16.72
N ASP A 246 14.76 42.29 -16.04
CA ASP A 246 15.28 43.58 -16.46
C ASP A 246 16.75 43.81 -16.10
N GLU A 247 17.38 43.01 -15.24
CA GLU A 247 18.80 43.20 -14.86
C GLU A 247 19.75 42.24 -15.61
N ALA A 248 19.29 41.07 -16.05
CA ALA A 248 20.14 40.10 -16.76
C ALA A 248 20.44 40.50 -18.24
N GLU A 249 19.54 41.25 -18.90
CA GLU A 249 19.76 41.70 -20.26
C GLU A 249 20.69 42.91 -20.38
N LYS A 250 21.02 43.57 -19.26
CA LYS A 250 21.84 44.79 -19.28
C LYS A 250 23.35 44.59 -19.16
N ASN A 251 23.81 43.41 -18.72
CA ASN A 251 25.23 43.26 -18.36
C ASN A 251 26.06 42.31 -19.20
N GLY A 252 25.60 41.70 -20.26
CA GLY A 252 26.46 40.98 -21.25
C GLY A 252 27.54 40.03 -20.65
N GLU A 253 27.46 39.68 -19.38
CA GLU A 253 28.42 38.83 -18.73
C GLU A 253 27.94 37.35 -18.86
N GLU A 254 28.80 36.50 -19.40
CA GLU A 254 28.66 35.04 -19.31
C GLU A 254 28.40 34.71 -17.88
N ILE A 255 27.19 34.24 -17.58
CA ILE A 255 26.80 33.75 -16.27
C ILE A 255 27.64 32.50 -16.00
N ALA A 256 28.77 32.70 -15.29
CA ALA A 256 29.44 31.56 -14.66
C ALA A 256 28.38 30.83 -13.87
N GLU A 257 28.15 29.52 -14.15
CA GLU A 257 27.24 28.67 -13.40
C GLU A 257 27.60 28.76 -11.94
N MET A 258 26.88 29.58 -11.19
CA MET A 258 27.01 29.58 -9.73
C MET A 258 26.65 28.15 -9.24
N PRO A 259 27.49 27.57 -8.36
CA PRO A 259 27.13 26.28 -7.77
C PRO A 259 25.73 26.42 -7.17
N ALA A 260 24.80 25.64 -7.68
CA ALA A 260 23.42 25.71 -7.25
C ALA A 260 23.41 25.60 -5.71
N MET A 261 22.89 26.61 -5.02
CA MET A 261 22.69 26.56 -3.57
C MET A 261 21.94 25.27 -3.25
N LEU A 262 22.57 24.38 -2.50
CA LEU A 262 21.96 23.12 -2.06
C LEU A 262 20.73 23.51 -1.24
N ASP A 263 19.63 22.85 -1.51
CA ASP A 263 18.36 23.04 -0.82
C ASP A 263 18.55 22.72 0.69
N ALA A 264 18.32 23.71 1.55
CA ALA A 264 18.52 23.57 2.98
C ALA A 264 17.76 22.41 3.61
N GLY A 265 16.61 22.03 3.04
CA GLY A 265 15.85 20.86 3.48
C GLY A 265 16.57 19.55 3.19
N TYR A 266 17.19 19.42 2.01
CA TYR A 266 17.97 18.23 1.67
C TYR A 266 19.28 18.17 2.46
N GLU A 267 19.96 19.29 2.69
CA GLU A 267 21.13 19.34 3.53
C GLU A 267 20.80 18.92 4.97
N TYR A 268 19.69 19.42 5.50
CA TYR A 268 19.21 19.01 6.81
C TYR A 268 18.89 17.53 6.91
N MET A 269 18.19 16.98 5.89
CA MET A 269 17.89 15.55 5.82
C MET A 269 19.17 14.72 5.77
N TYR A 270 20.15 15.13 4.95
CA TYR A 270 21.47 14.50 4.86
C TYR A 270 22.17 14.48 6.22
N ASP A 271 22.26 15.62 6.90
CA ASP A 271 22.87 15.72 8.22
C ASP A 271 22.16 14.91 9.31
N CYS A 272 20.85 14.67 9.14
CA CYS A 272 20.10 13.80 10.03
C CYS A 272 20.49 12.31 9.91
N VAL A 273 20.98 11.86 8.76
CA VAL A 273 21.17 10.43 8.47
C VAL A 273 22.62 10.01 8.21
N LYS A 274 23.53 10.93 7.87
CA LYS A 274 24.89 10.64 7.43
C LYS A 274 25.74 9.82 8.43
N ASP A 275 25.46 9.93 9.74
CA ASP A 275 26.17 9.27 10.82
C ASP A 275 25.30 8.23 11.55
N LYS A 276 24.18 7.81 10.97
CA LYS A 276 23.23 6.87 11.59
C LYS A 276 22.73 5.83 10.60
N LYS A 277 22.71 4.58 10.99
CA LYS A 277 22.07 3.54 10.19
C LYS A 277 20.57 3.83 10.10
N SER A 278 20.13 4.25 8.92
CA SER A 278 18.81 4.88 8.75
C SER A 278 18.05 4.36 7.54
N LEU A 279 16.71 4.41 7.65
CA LEU A 279 15.80 4.37 6.50
C LEU A 279 15.25 5.75 6.21
N VAL A 280 15.22 6.11 4.94
CA VAL A 280 14.65 7.36 4.45
C VAL A 280 13.48 7.03 3.54
N PHE A 281 12.26 7.37 3.99
CA PHE A 281 11.05 7.09 3.22
C PHE A 281 10.58 8.29 2.42
N SER A 282 10.15 8.02 1.18
CA SER A 282 9.37 8.92 0.33
C SER A 282 8.07 8.26 -0.10
N ASN A 283 7.13 9.06 -0.60
CA ASN A 283 5.81 8.56 -0.98
C ASN A 283 5.76 8.03 -2.43
N SER A 284 6.72 8.38 -3.27
CA SER A 284 6.85 7.89 -4.64
C SER A 284 8.25 7.32 -4.91
N ARG A 285 8.36 6.53 -5.98
CA ARG A 285 9.64 5.97 -6.45
C ARG A 285 10.56 7.06 -6.96
N GLU A 286 10.00 7.99 -7.70
CA GLU A 286 10.68 9.13 -8.30
C GLU A 286 11.29 10.03 -7.22
N GLU A 287 10.54 10.35 -6.17
CA GLU A 287 11.07 11.09 -5.02
C GLU A 287 12.19 10.33 -4.31
N THR A 288 12.06 9.01 -4.17
CA THR A 288 13.07 8.16 -3.55
C THR A 288 14.37 8.16 -4.34
N GLU A 289 14.28 8.06 -5.67
CA GLU A 289 15.43 8.11 -6.60
C GLU A 289 16.12 9.47 -6.53
N TYR A 290 15.33 10.53 -6.63
CA TYR A 290 15.83 11.90 -6.57
C TYR A 290 16.54 12.17 -5.23
N LEU A 291 15.94 11.77 -4.12
CA LEU A 291 16.50 11.99 -2.80
C LEU A 291 17.82 11.22 -2.60
N CYS A 292 17.88 9.96 -3.04
CA CYS A 292 19.10 9.17 -2.97
C CYS A 292 20.22 9.77 -3.83
N ALA A 293 19.91 10.19 -5.07
CA ALA A 293 20.87 10.86 -5.95
C ALA A 293 21.39 12.19 -5.36
N THR A 294 20.49 12.98 -4.76
CA THR A 294 20.83 14.24 -4.08
C THR A 294 21.76 13.99 -2.88
N PHE A 295 21.50 12.99 -2.05
CA PHE A 295 22.37 12.64 -0.92
C PHE A 295 23.77 12.23 -1.37
N ARG A 296 23.87 11.46 -2.46
CA ARG A 296 25.17 11.11 -3.04
C ARG A 296 25.93 12.31 -3.55
N GLN A 297 25.23 13.28 -4.20
CA GLN A 297 25.84 14.52 -4.64
C GLN A 297 26.34 15.37 -3.46
N ILE A 298 25.56 15.46 -2.37
CA ILE A 298 25.98 16.16 -1.15
C ILE A 298 27.20 15.46 -0.53
N ALA A 299 27.20 14.13 -0.42
CA ALA A 299 28.33 13.36 0.09
C ALA A 299 29.59 13.62 -0.72
N HIS A 300 29.49 13.55 -2.06
CA HIS A 300 30.63 13.83 -2.95
C HIS A 300 31.16 15.27 -2.79
N ALA A 301 30.24 16.26 -2.76
CA ALA A 301 30.62 17.67 -2.59
C ALA A 301 31.30 17.96 -1.24
N ARG A 302 30.93 17.23 -0.18
CA ARG A 302 31.51 17.36 1.17
C ARG A 302 32.73 16.46 1.40
N GLY A 303 33.07 15.55 0.46
CA GLY A 303 34.12 14.57 0.60
C GLY A 303 33.77 13.44 1.58
N ASP A 304 32.50 13.25 1.87
CA ASP A 304 31.99 12.19 2.75
C ASP A 304 31.91 10.85 1.98
N ARG A 305 31.90 9.74 2.70
CA ARG A 305 31.75 8.40 2.11
C ARG A 305 30.34 8.21 1.54
N ASP A 306 30.21 7.64 0.34
CA ASP A 306 28.92 7.20 -0.20
C ASP A 306 28.43 5.94 0.55
N VAL A 307 27.41 6.12 1.38
CA VAL A 307 26.77 5.07 2.18
C VAL A 307 25.30 4.89 1.80
N PHE A 308 24.87 5.53 0.70
CA PHE A 308 23.48 5.61 0.29
C PHE A 308 23.08 4.46 -0.62
N LEU A 309 22.05 3.77 -0.22
CA LEU A 309 21.39 2.68 -0.95
C LEU A 309 19.98 3.08 -1.32
N ILE A 310 19.39 2.34 -2.24
CA ILE A 310 18.02 2.56 -2.68
C ILE A 310 17.24 1.25 -2.72
N HIS A 311 15.94 1.31 -2.39
CA HIS A 311 15.08 0.13 -2.42
C HIS A 311 13.65 0.46 -2.82
N HIS A 312 13.23 0.00 -4.00
CA HIS A 312 11.84 0.04 -4.46
C HIS A 312 11.57 -1.05 -5.51
N GLY A 313 10.29 -1.24 -5.86
CA GLY A 313 9.85 -2.38 -6.68
C GLY A 313 10.40 -2.45 -8.10
N ASN A 314 10.85 -1.32 -8.68
CA ASN A 314 11.33 -1.24 -10.07
C ASN A 314 12.83 -1.46 -10.22
N LEU A 315 13.56 -1.65 -9.14
CA LEU A 315 14.99 -2.00 -9.19
C LEU A 315 15.19 -3.46 -9.57
N SER A 316 16.35 -3.77 -10.16
CA SER A 316 16.76 -5.15 -10.39
C SER A 316 16.83 -5.94 -9.07
N ALA A 317 16.63 -7.25 -9.14
CA ALA A 317 16.67 -8.11 -7.95
C ALA A 317 18.02 -8.00 -7.21
N SER A 318 19.12 -7.94 -7.96
CA SER A 318 20.47 -7.84 -7.40
C SER A 318 20.70 -6.59 -6.56
N LEU A 319 20.22 -5.43 -7.02
CA LEU A 319 20.33 -4.17 -6.28
C LEU A 319 19.47 -4.16 -5.00
N ARG A 320 18.27 -4.75 -5.05
CA ARG A 320 17.42 -4.90 -3.87
C ARG A 320 18.03 -5.82 -2.83
N GLU A 321 18.51 -6.99 -3.25
CA GLU A 321 19.20 -7.96 -2.38
C GLU A 321 20.46 -7.38 -1.76
N GLU A 322 21.24 -6.62 -2.53
CA GLU A 322 22.44 -5.92 -2.01
C GLU A 322 22.04 -4.93 -0.89
N ALA A 323 21.01 -4.12 -1.11
CA ALA A 323 20.53 -3.18 -0.09
C ALA A 323 20.02 -3.91 1.15
N GLU A 324 19.25 -4.99 0.99
CA GLU A 324 18.75 -5.81 2.10
C GLU A 324 19.90 -6.45 2.90
N LEU A 325 20.90 -7.02 2.23
CA LEU A 325 22.06 -7.64 2.88
C LEU A 325 22.91 -6.63 3.66
N LYS A 326 23.21 -5.47 3.07
CA LYS A 326 23.95 -4.41 3.76
C LYS A 326 23.19 -3.85 4.96
N MET A 327 21.86 -3.76 4.88
CA MET A 327 21.04 -3.35 5.99
C MET A 327 20.96 -4.41 7.10
N LYS A 328 20.99 -5.70 6.79
CA LYS A 328 21.06 -6.78 7.80
C LYS A 328 22.37 -6.82 8.57
N ASN A 329 23.48 -6.52 7.91
CA ASN A 329 24.80 -6.58 8.54
C ASN A 329 24.94 -5.45 9.58
N GLU A 330 24.96 -5.81 10.88
CA GLU A 330 25.05 -4.83 11.98
C GLU A 330 26.39 -4.05 11.99
N GLU A 331 27.44 -4.59 11.38
CA GLU A 331 28.75 -3.94 11.29
C GLU A 331 28.85 -2.95 10.13
N GLU A 332 27.97 -3.04 9.15
CA GLU A 332 27.95 -2.14 8.00
C GLU A 332 27.07 -0.90 8.27
N PHE A 333 27.67 0.24 8.02
CA PHE A 333 26.96 1.52 8.07
C PHE A 333 26.32 1.81 6.69
N ALA A 334 25.00 1.95 6.67
CA ALA A 334 24.26 2.22 5.45
C ALA A 334 23.00 3.08 5.71
N VAL A 335 22.66 3.89 4.74
CA VAL A 335 21.42 4.68 4.68
C VAL A 335 20.64 4.24 3.44
N THR A 336 19.43 3.72 3.62
CA THR A 336 18.61 3.25 2.50
C THR A 336 17.42 4.19 2.26
N CYS A 337 17.35 4.78 1.07
CA CYS A 337 16.18 5.48 0.58
C CYS A 337 15.17 4.45 0.03
N ALA A 338 13.91 4.50 0.50
CA ALA A 338 12.92 3.47 0.20
C ALA A 338 11.50 4.03 0.05
N THR A 339 10.69 3.27 -0.66
CA THR A 339 9.22 3.40 -0.70
C THR A 339 8.57 2.42 0.27
N VAL A 340 7.27 2.17 0.11
CA VAL A 340 6.47 1.20 0.89
C VAL A 340 7.06 -0.23 0.94
N THR A 341 7.98 -0.58 0.05
CA THR A 341 8.58 -1.91 0.02
C THR A 341 9.35 -2.26 1.31
N MET A 342 9.87 -1.26 2.01
CA MET A 342 10.56 -1.42 3.30
C MET A 342 9.63 -1.18 4.51
N GLU A 343 8.35 -0.89 4.31
CA GLU A 343 7.34 -0.83 5.38
C GLU A 343 6.97 -2.23 5.90
N LEU A 344 7.05 -3.25 5.03
CA LEU A 344 6.66 -4.61 5.34
C LEU A 344 7.73 -5.33 6.17
N GLY A 345 7.35 -6.40 6.85
CA GLY A 345 8.09 -7.13 7.87
C GLY A 345 9.46 -7.72 7.54
N ILE A 346 10.14 -7.27 6.49
CA ILE A 346 11.51 -7.70 6.15
C ILE A 346 12.43 -7.36 7.32
N ASP A 347 13.26 -8.32 7.72
CA ASP A 347 14.29 -8.08 8.73
C ASP A 347 15.48 -7.33 8.11
N ILE A 348 15.59 -6.06 8.47
CA ILE A 348 16.64 -5.14 8.01
C ILE A 348 17.65 -4.80 9.11
N GLY A 349 17.72 -5.64 10.16
CA GLY A 349 18.63 -5.42 11.26
C GLY A 349 18.25 -4.22 12.15
N ARG A 350 19.22 -3.70 12.91
CA ARG A 350 19.02 -2.59 13.84
C ARG A 350 19.11 -1.26 13.12
N LEU A 351 18.02 -0.49 13.19
CA LEU A 351 17.98 0.90 12.72
C LEU A 351 18.00 1.88 13.89
N GLU A 352 18.74 2.96 13.71
CA GLU A 352 18.83 4.02 14.69
C GLU A 352 17.77 5.10 14.47
N ARG A 353 17.46 5.40 13.17
CA ARG A 353 16.51 6.46 12.79
C ARG A 353 15.71 6.11 11.56
N VAL A 354 14.48 6.57 11.52
CA VAL A 354 13.69 6.72 10.32
C VAL A 354 13.57 8.20 9.98
N LEU A 355 13.83 8.54 8.73
CA LEU A 355 13.54 9.86 8.17
C LEU A 355 12.39 9.73 7.17
N GLN A 356 11.46 10.66 7.23
CA GLN A 356 10.31 10.72 6.32
C GLN A 356 10.36 12.03 5.54
N ASN A 357 10.46 11.94 4.21
CA ASN A 357 10.30 13.08 3.30
C ASN A 357 8.81 13.33 3.09
N GLN A 358 8.31 14.52 3.44
CA GLN A 358 6.90 14.91 3.45
C GLN A 358 6.04 14.05 4.44
N ALA A 359 4.70 14.22 4.43
CA ALA A 359 3.83 13.40 5.27
C ALA A 359 3.56 12.02 4.64
N PRO A 360 3.47 10.94 5.41
CA PRO A 360 2.84 9.71 4.90
C PRO A 360 1.36 9.97 4.58
N ASN A 361 0.76 9.10 3.76
CA ASN A 361 -0.64 9.27 3.36
C ASN A 361 -1.64 8.75 4.42
N THR A 362 -1.18 7.86 5.31
CA THR A 362 -2.02 7.15 6.27
C THR A 362 -1.35 7.06 7.64
N VAL A 363 -2.18 6.92 8.68
CA VAL A 363 -1.73 6.61 10.04
C VAL A 363 -1.07 5.23 10.08
N THR A 364 -1.62 4.27 9.34
CA THR A 364 -1.03 2.93 9.18
C THR A 364 0.41 3.01 8.67
N GLY A 365 0.65 3.74 7.57
CA GLY A 365 2.00 3.92 7.00
C GLY A 365 2.95 4.63 7.96
N PHE A 366 2.46 5.64 8.68
CA PHE A 366 3.24 6.30 9.74
C PHE A 366 3.73 5.30 10.80
N LEU A 367 2.83 4.48 11.34
CA LEU A 367 3.16 3.51 12.39
C LEU A 367 4.12 2.42 11.90
N GLN A 368 3.93 1.93 10.67
CA GLN A 368 4.79 0.91 10.08
C GLN A 368 6.21 1.43 9.85
N ARG A 369 6.35 2.66 9.32
CA ARG A 369 7.66 3.33 9.14
C ARG A 369 8.33 3.60 10.47
N LEU A 370 7.62 4.18 11.43
CA LEU A 370 8.13 4.46 12.77
C LEU A 370 8.62 3.16 13.45
N GLY A 371 7.86 2.08 13.33
CA GLY A 371 8.20 0.77 13.91
C GLY A 371 9.42 0.08 13.32
N ARG A 372 10.04 0.64 12.26
CA ARG A 372 11.32 0.14 11.72
C ARG A 372 12.52 0.51 12.58
N SER A 373 12.45 1.58 13.38
CA SER A 373 13.47 1.98 14.37
C SER A 373 13.10 1.52 15.79
N GLY A 374 14.04 1.67 16.74
CA GLY A 374 13.78 1.46 18.16
C GLY A 374 13.72 0.01 18.63
N ARG A 375 14.37 -0.93 17.95
CA ARG A 375 14.44 -2.34 18.38
C ARG A 375 15.27 -2.52 19.65
N ARG A 376 14.97 -3.57 20.45
CA ARG A 376 15.68 -3.95 21.72
C ARG A 376 15.55 -2.92 22.85
N GLY A 377 14.33 -2.36 23.06
CA GLY A 377 14.03 -1.51 24.22
C GLY A 377 14.37 -0.03 24.05
N GLN A 378 14.95 0.38 22.92
CA GLN A 378 15.10 1.78 22.58
C GLN A 378 13.77 2.32 21.98
N PRO A 379 13.39 3.58 22.34
CA PRO A 379 12.21 4.17 21.72
C PRO A 379 12.42 4.40 20.22
N PRO A 380 11.40 4.10 19.39
CA PRO A 380 11.43 4.44 17.97
C PRO A 380 11.73 5.92 17.74
N GLU A 381 12.57 6.20 16.73
CA GLU A 381 12.95 7.57 16.37
C GLU A 381 12.58 7.87 14.92
N MET A 382 11.79 8.93 14.70
CA MET A 382 11.42 9.40 13.37
C MET A 382 11.59 10.91 13.27
N MET A 383 12.15 11.35 12.14
CA MET A 383 12.19 12.75 11.73
C MET A 383 11.36 12.91 10.46
N MET A 384 10.39 13.82 10.45
CA MET A 384 9.67 14.23 9.24
C MET A 384 10.18 15.58 8.79
N VAL A 385 10.45 15.72 7.51
CA VAL A 385 10.94 16.97 6.91
C VAL A 385 10.00 17.40 5.81
N PHE A 386 9.48 18.62 5.96
CA PHE A 386 8.55 19.23 5.03
C PHE A 386 9.26 20.30 4.22
N ARG A 387 9.01 20.31 2.93
CA ARG A 387 9.58 21.27 1.99
C ARG A 387 8.47 21.82 1.12
N GLU A 388 8.40 23.12 0.98
CA GLU A 388 7.44 23.81 0.11
C GLU A 388 8.11 25.04 -0.55
N GLU A 389 7.57 25.48 -1.66
CA GLU A 389 8.04 26.70 -2.30
C GLU A 389 7.75 27.92 -1.44
N ASP A 390 8.69 28.88 -1.41
CA ASP A 390 8.48 30.14 -0.69
C ASP A 390 7.37 30.94 -1.39
N PRO A 391 6.26 31.29 -0.70
CA PRO A 391 5.14 31.94 -1.32
C PRO A 391 5.49 33.35 -1.80
N LEU A 392 5.06 33.66 -3.02
CA LEU A 392 5.16 35.01 -3.59
C LEU A 392 4.05 35.94 -3.04
N PRO A 393 4.21 37.27 -3.12
CA PRO A 393 3.21 38.22 -2.59
C PRO A 393 1.77 38.05 -3.18
N ASN A 394 1.66 37.48 -4.37
CA ASN A 394 0.41 37.22 -5.06
C ASN A 394 0.00 35.73 -5.07
N THR A 395 0.62 34.90 -4.24
CA THR A 395 0.26 33.48 -4.13
C THR A 395 -1.19 33.36 -3.63
N PRO A 396 -2.05 32.58 -4.32
CA PRO A 396 -3.43 32.37 -3.93
C PRO A 396 -3.55 31.71 -2.55
N LEU A 397 -4.63 32.06 -1.81
CA LEU A 397 -4.88 31.53 -0.47
C LEU A 397 -4.69 30.03 -0.32
N PRO A 398 -5.21 29.14 -1.21
CA PRO A 398 -5.08 27.70 -1.02
C PRO A 398 -3.62 27.22 -1.01
N GLN A 399 -2.73 27.91 -1.71
CA GLN A 399 -1.31 27.59 -1.79
C GLN A 399 -0.48 28.17 -0.62
N LEU A 400 -1.09 29.05 0.21
CA LEU A 400 -0.48 29.57 1.43
C LEU A 400 -0.59 28.59 2.60
N ILE A 401 -1.37 27.51 2.46
CA ILE A 401 -1.60 26.52 3.51
C ILE A 401 -0.59 25.37 3.37
N PRO A 402 0.16 25.00 4.40
CA PRO A 402 1.16 23.92 4.38
C PRO A 402 0.49 22.56 4.52
N TRP A 403 -0.15 22.07 3.45
CA TRP A 403 -0.96 20.86 3.47
C TRP A 403 -0.22 19.64 3.98
N GLU A 404 1.04 19.46 3.57
CA GLU A 404 1.86 18.33 4.00
C GLU A 404 2.21 18.38 5.50
N LEU A 405 2.60 19.55 6.01
CA LEU A 405 2.85 19.74 7.43
C LEU A 405 1.59 19.47 8.26
N LEU A 406 0.46 20.02 7.85
CA LEU A 406 -0.82 19.80 8.53
C LEU A 406 -1.21 18.32 8.51
N ARG A 407 -1.01 17.62 7.39
CA ARG A 407 -1.27 16.18 7.28
C ARG A 407 -0.38 15.39 8.21
N GLY A 408 0.90 15.70 8.27
CA GLY A 408 1.84 15.07 9.20
C GLY A 408 1.41 15.21 10.65
N ILE A 409 1.04 16.43 11.07
CA ILE A 409 0.53 16.69 12.42
C ILE A 409 -0.78 15.94 12.66
N ALA A 410 -1.72 15.97 11.71
CA ALA A 410 -3.03 15.31 11.83
C ALA A 410 -2.91 13.79 12.03
N ILE A 411 -2.04 13.14 11.27
CA ILE A 411 -1.76 11.70 11.37
C ILE A 411 -1.25 11.34 12.76
N VAL A 412 -0.29 12.09 13.27
CA VAL A 412 0.28 11.86 14.61
C VAL A 412 -0.77 12.10 15.69
N GLN A 413 -1.53 13.19 15.62
CA GLN A 413 -2.55 13.52 16.61
C GLN A 413 -3.70 12.53 16.63
N LEU A 414 -4.20 12.09 15.47
CA LEU A 414 -5.25 11.08 15.41
C LEU A 414 -4.86 9.79 16.12
N TYR A 415 -3.61 9.37 15.99
CA TYR A 415 -3.18 8.18 16.71
C TYR A 415 -2.97 8.45 18.22
N ILE A 416 -2.40 9.59 18.60
CA ILE A 416 -2.18 9.92 20.02
C ILE A 416 -3.52 10.10 20.75
N GLU A 417 -4.46 10.84 20.16
CA GLU A 417 -5.72 11.24 20.78
C GLU A 417 -6.77 10.13 20.74
N GLU A 418 -6.92 9.45 19.60
CA GLU A 418 -8.04 8.55 19.32
C GLU A 418 -7.59 7.09 19.07
N ARG A 419 -6.28 6.81 19.00
CA ARG A 419 -5.76 5.53 18.50
C ARG A 419 -6.33 5.17 17.13
N PHE A 420 -6.70 6.19 16.37
CA PHE A 420 -7.28 6.00 15.05
C PHE A 420 -6.26 5.39 14.09
N ILE A 421 -6.71 4.40 13.35
CA ILE A 421 -6.05 3.80 12.20
C ILE A 421 -7.12 3.62 11.13
N GLU A 422 -6.78 3.82 9.87
CA GLU A 422 -7.72 3.72 8.78
C GLU A 422 -8.29 2.28 8.65
N PRO A 423 -9.62 2.12 8.58
CA PRO A 423 -10.19 0.83 8.26
C PRO A 423 -9.91 0.46 6.80
N PRO A 424 -9.66 -0.82 6.48
CA PRO A 424 -9.47 -1.25 5.10
C PRO A 424 -10.74 -1.04 4.27
N MET A 425 -10.57 -0.63 3.02
CA MET A 425 -11.70 -0.50 2.11
C MET A 425 -12.16 -1.88 1.64
N LYS A 426 -13.46 -2.19 1.81
CA LYS A 426 -14.06 -3.42 1.29
C LYS A 426 -14.51 -3.20 -0.15
N LYS A 427 -13.98 -3.93 -1.12
CA LYS A 427 -14.50 -3.98 -2.49
C LYS A 427 -15.75 -4.86 -2.52
N LYS A 428 -16.84 -4.32 -3.08
CA LYS A 428 -18.13 -5.02 -3.20
C LYS A 428 -18.32 -5.71 -4.55
N LEU A 429 -17.74 -5.15 -5.60
CA LEU A 429 -17.90 -5.58 -6.98
C LEU A 429 -16.54 -5.78 -7.69
N PRO A 430 -15.76 -6.82 -7.30
CA PRO A 430 -14.43 -7.06 -7.87
C PRO A 430 -14.51 -7.76 -9.23
N TYR A 431 -15.03 -7.09 -10.27
CA TYR A 431 -15.25 -7.69 -11.59
C TYR A 431 -13.95 -8.07 -12.31
N SER A 432 -12.85 -7.36 -12.08
CA SER A 432 -11.52 -7.75 -12.56
C SER A 432 -11.15 -9.15 -12.07
N LEU A 433 -11.29 -9.38 -10.76
CA LEU A 433 -11.03 -10.69 -10.16
C LEU A 433 -12.06 -11.74 -10.61
N LEU A 434 -13.32 -11.34 -10.81
CA LEU A 434 -14.38 -12.24 -11.31
C LEU A 434 -14.04 -12.81 -12.68
N PHE A 435 -13.56 -11.96 -13.61
CA PHE A 435 -13.04 -12.40 -14.91
C PHE A 435 -11.89 -13.41 -14.74
N HIS A 436 -10.91 -13.07 -13.92
CA HIS A 436 -9.75 -13.92 -13.65
C HIS A 436 -10.13 -15.27 -13.05
N GLN A 437 -10.99 -15.30 -12.03
CA GLN A 437 -11.40 -16.55 -11.38
C GLN A 437 -12.32 -17.40 -12.27
N THR A 438 -13.11 -16.80 -13.16
CA THR A 438 -13.88 -17.53 -14.17
C THR A 438 -12.97 -18.36 -15.07
N LEU A 439 -11.91 -17.74 -15.62
CA LEU A 439 -10.92 -18.46 -16.43
C LEU A 439 -10.12 -19.48 -15.64
N SER A 440 -9.70 -19.12 -14.42
CA SER A 440 -8.90 -19.99 -13.56
C SER A 440 -9.64 -21.27 -13.17
N ILE A 441 -10.92 -21.18 -12.81
CA ILE A 441 -11.74 -22.33 -12.45
C ILE A 441 -12.00 -23.21 -13.68
N LEU A 442 -12.35 -22.61 -14.80
CA LEU A 442 -12.61 -23.36 -16.02
C LEU A 442 -11.35 -24.08 -16.53
N ALA A 443 -10.19 -23.40 -16.49
CA ALA A 443 -8.90 -24.01 -16.84
C ALA A 443 -8.54 -25.21 -15.95
N ALA A 444 -8.88 -25.13 -14.67
CA ALA A 444 -8.60 -26.20 -13.70
C ALA A 444 -9.55 -27.42 -13.87
N GLN A 445 -10.78 -27.22 -14.34
CA GLN A 445 -11.81 -28.26 -14.44
C GLN A 445 -12.07 -28.76 -15.86
N GLY A 446 -11.59 -28.06 -16.87
CA GLY A 446 -11.71 -28.40 -18.30
C GLY A 446 -13.01 -27.91 -18.89
N GLU A 447 -14.09 -28.69 -18.80
CA GLU A 447 -15.40 -28.33 -19.33
C GLU A 447 -16.47 -28.24 -18.24
N LEU A 448 -17.29 -27.19 -18.28
CA LEU A 448 -18.39 -26.97 -17.34
C LEU A 448 -19.61 -26.41 -18.10
N THR A 449 -20.83 -26.79 -17.67
CA THR A 449 -22.02 -26.09 -18.18
C THR A 449 -22.01 -24.63 -17.65
N PRO A 450 -22.63 -23.66 -18.36
CA PRO A 450 -22.72 -22.27 -17.91
C PRO A 450 -23.32 -22.14 -16.52
N ALA A 451 -24.32 -22.98 -16.18
CA ALA A 451 -24.94 -22.98 -14.84
C ALA A 451 -23.98 -23.49 -13.76
N ALA A 452 -23.22 -24.55 -14.05
CA ALA A 452 -22.25 -25.12 -13.10
C ALA A 452 -21.09 -24.13 -12.87
N LEU A 453 -20.57 -23.50 -13.91
CA LEU A 453 -19.53 -22.47 -13.80
C LEU A 453 -20.03 -21.29 -12.98
N ALA A 454 -21.24 -20.78 -13.26
CA ALA A 454 -21.84 -19.68 -12.51
C ALA A 454 -22.04 -20.03 -11.02
N ALA A 455 -22.57 -21.20 -10.73
CA ALA A 455 -22.73 -21.66 -9.36
C ALA A 455 -21.39 -21.75 -8.63
N ARG A 456 -20.36 -22.25 -9.29
CA ARG A 456 -19.00 -22.40 -8.74
C ARG A 456 -18.31 -21.09 -8.49
N VAL A 457 -18.39 -20.15 -9.43
CA VAL A 457 -17.72 -18.84 -9.34
C VAL A 457 -18.44 -17.92 -8.34
N LEU A 458 -19.78 -17.82 -8.44
CA LEU A 458 -20.56 -16.92 -7.58
C LEU A 458 -20.70 -17.39 -6.12
N SER A 459 -20.35 -18.66 -5.81
CA SER A 459 -20.28 -19.13 -4.42
C SER A 459 -19.00 -18.67 -3.70
N LEU A 460 -17.99 -18.21 -4.42
CA LEU A 460 -16.75 -17.73 -3.80
C LEU A 460 -17.00 -16.48 -2.96
N PRO A 461 -16.39 -16.37 -1.76
CA PRO A 461 -16.68 -15.31 -0.80
C PRO A 461 -16.59 -13.88 -1.38
N PRO A 462 -15.61 -13.49 -2.23
CA PRO A 462 -15.54 -12.14 -2.78
C PRO A 462 -16.69 -11.77 -3.72
N PHE A 463 -17.45 -12.75 -4.25
CA PHE A 463 -18.47 -12.53 -5.28
C PHE A 463 -19.91 -12.62 -4.78
N LEU A 464 -20.12 -12.77 -3.48
CA LEU A 464 -21.47 -12.91 -2.89
C LEU A 464 -22.38 -11.70 -3.16
N ASN A 465 -21.81 -10.52 -3.42
CA ASN A 465 -22.55 -9.31 -3.78
C ASN A 465 -22.76 -9.13 -5.31
N VAL A 466 -22.19 -10.00 -6.11
CA VAL A 466 -22.32 -9.94 -7.57
C VAL A 466 -23.65 -10.54 -8.00
N LYS A 467 -24.44 -9.79 -8.77
CA LYS A 467 -25.72 -10.27 -9.29
C LYS A 467 -25.50 -11.26 -10.41
N LYS A 468 -26.41 -12.24 -10.53
CA LYS A 468 -26.37 -13.24 -11.62
C LYS A 468 -26.46 -12.60 -13.00
N GLU A 469 -27.22 -11.52 -13.12
CA GLU A 469 -27.38 -10.72 -14.34
C GLU A 469 -26.05 -10.10 -14.76
N ASP A 470 -25.32 -9.51 -13.83
CA ASP A 470 -23.99 -8.90 -14.08
C ASP A 470 -22.98 -9.97 -14.52
N TYR A 471 -23.00 -11.13 -13.86
CA TYR A 471 -22.14 -12.26 -14.26
C TYR A 471 -22.49 -12.80 -15.64
N LYS A 472 -23.78 -12.84 -16.01
CA LYS A 472 -24.22 -13.21 -17.35
C LYS A 472 -23.69 -12.24 -18.41
N VAL A 473 -23.72 -10.94 -18.14
CA VAL A 473 -23.14 -9.91 -19.02
C VAL A 473 -21.65 -10.16 -19.21
N LEU A 474 -20.90 -10.43 -18.13
CA LEU A 474 -19.49 -10.76 -18.20
C LEU A 474 -19.24 -12.03 -19.05
N MET A 475 -19.95 -13.12 -18.78
CA MET A 475 -19.79 -14.38 -19.53
C MET A 475 -20.10 -14.22 -21.02
N LEU A 476 -21.13 -13.46 -21.38
CA LEU A 476 -21.44 -13.18 -22.79
C LEU A 476 -20.33 -12.37 -23.46
N SER A 477 -19.76 -11.39 -22.75
CA SER A 477 -18.59 -10.66 -23.24
C SER A 477 -17.38 -11.57 -23.43
N MET A 478 -17.13 -12.48 -22.49
CA MET A 478 -16.03 -13.45 -22.58
C MET A 478 -16.19 -14.40 -23.77
N LEU A 479 -17.42 -14.84 -24.06
CA LEU A 479 -17.73 -15.65 -25.23
C LEU A 479 -17.51 -14.87 -26.54
N ASN A 480 -17.99 -13.63 -26.61
CA ASN A 480 -17.85 -12.78 -27.79
C ASN A 480 -16.40 -12.40 -28.13
N ASN A 481 -15.51 -12.45 -27.14
CA ASN A 481 -14.08 -12.11 -27.28
C ASN A 481 -13.16 -13.34 -27.23
N ASP A 482 -13.68 -14.55 -27.47
CA ASP A 482 -12.92 -15.80 -27.47
C ASP A 482 -12.15 -16.16 -26.20
N TYR A 483 -12.52 -15.57 -25.05
CA TYR A 483 -11.97 -16.00 -23.75
C TYR A 483 -12.63 -17.30 -23.28
N LEU A 484 -13.89 -17.49 -23.64
CA LEU A 484 -14.66 -18.73 -23.49
C LEU A 484 -15.14 -19.20 -24.83
N GLU A 485 -15.30 -20.52 -24.98
CA GLU A 485 -15.88 -21.15 -26.15
C GLU A 485 -16.98 -22.12 -25.71
N MET A 486 -18.05 -22.20 -26.48
CA MET A 486 -19.14 -23.12 -26.21
C MET A 486 -19.00 -24.38 -27.09
N THR A 487 -19.00 -25.55 -26.44
CA THR A 487 -18.93 -26.84 -27.11
C THR A 487 -20.27 -27.22 -27.76
N GLU A 488 -20.28 -28.21 -28.66
CA GLU A 488 -21.49 -28.76 -29.25
C GLU A 488 -22.47 -29.30 -28.20
N GLU A 489 -21.96 -29.80 -27.07
CA GLU A 489 -22.72 -30.31 -25.94
C GLU A 489 -23.21 -29.20 -24.97
N LYS A 490 -23.06 -27.95 -25.36
CA LYS A 490 -23.41 -26.75 -24.56
C LYS A 490 -22.60 -26.61 -23.28
N GLY A 491 -21.42 -27.20 -23.20
CA GLY A 491 -20.41 -26.93 -22.21
C GLY A 491 -19.63 -25.69 -22.55
N LEU A 492 -18.95 -25.10 -21.57
CA LEU A 492 -17.99 -24.03 -21.73
C LEU A 492 -16.57 -24.56 -21.51
N ILE A 493 -15.70 -24.22 -22.43
CA ILE A 493 -14.26 -24.43 -22.33
C ILE A 493 -13.54 -23.10 -22.46
N VAL A 494 -12.25 -23.09 -22.15
CA VAL A 494 -11.41 -21.90 -22.37
C VAL A 494 -11.23 -21.70 -23.87
N GLY A 495 -11.57 -20.51 -24.36
CA GLY A 495 -11.40 -20.13 -25.75
C GLY A 495 -9.95 -19.75 -26.08
N LEU A 496 -9.65 -19.55 -27.36
CA LEU A 496 -8.30 -19.32 -27.86
C LEU A 496 -7.62 -18.07 -27.25
N ALA A 497 -8.37 -16.98 -27.05
CA ALA A 497 -7.86 -15.78 -26.39
C ALA A 497 -7.60 -16.05 -24.88
N GLY A 498 -8.45 -16.83 -24.22
CA GLY A 498 -8.27 -17.28 -22.85
C GLY A 498 -7.02 -18.14 -22.67
N GLU A 499 -6.77 -19.09 -23.57
CA GLU A 499 -5.55 -19.90 -23.55
C GLU A 499 -4.26 -19.08 -23.67
N ARG A 500 -4.28 -18.01 -24.49
CA ARG A 500 -3.13 -17.10 -24.62
C ARG A 500 -2.82 -16.39 -23.30
N LEU A 501 -3.86 -15.97 -22.57
CA LEU A 501 -3.69 -15.37 -21.23
C LEU A 501 -3.14 -16.39 -20.24
N LEU A 502 -3.68 -17.60 -20.19
CA LEU A 502 -3.29 -18.67 -19.27
C LEU A 502 -1.85 -19.17 -19.48
N LYS A 503 -1.33 -19.12 -20.72
CA LYS A 503 0.06 -19.47 -21.04
C LYS A 503 1.09 -18.52 -20.44
N SER A 504 0.66 -17.28 -20.09
CA SER A 504 1.53 -16.29 -19.47
C SER A 504 1.58 -16.50 -17.96
N PHE A 505 2.79 -16.60 -17.39
CA PHE A 505 2.96 -16.62 -15.92
C PHE A 505 2.36 -15.37 -15.24
N ARG A 506 2.22 -14.27 -15.98
CA ARG A 506 1.59 -13.03 -15.49
C ARG A 506 0.11 -13.24 -15.14
N PHE A 507 -0.55 -14.26 -15.71
CA PHE A 507 -1.96 -14.54 -15.41
C PHE A 507 -2.20 -14.85 -13.94
N TYR A 508 -1.27 -15.50 -13.26
CA TYR A 508 -1.45 -15.90 -11.86
C TYR A 508 -1.52 -14.73 -10.86
N ALA A 509 -0.96 -13.58 -11.23
CA ALA A 509 -1.04 -12.36 -10.43
C ALA A 509 -2.28 -11.54 -10.80
N VAL A 510 -2.96 -10.96 -9.81
CA VAL A 510 -4.14 -10.10 -10.02
C VAL A 510 -3.86 -8.61 -9.83
N PHE A 511 -2.66 -8.24 -9.41
CA PHE A 511 -2.22 -6.84 -9.37
C PHE A 511 -1.68 -6.41 -10.74
N LYS A 512 -1.84 -5.12 -11.05
CA LYS A 512 -1.37 -4.53 -12.30
C LYS A 512 0.14 -4.67 -12.42
N ASP A 513 0.60 -5.31 -13.48
CA ASP A 513 2.01 -5.24 -13.88
C ASP A 513 2.20 -3.86 -14.53
N SER A 514 3.21 -3.11 -14.07
CA SER A 514 3.63 -1.93 -14.81
C SER A 514 4.19 -2.39 -16.17
N GLU A 515 3.74 -1.76 -17.25
CA GLU A 515 4.36 -1.94 -18.57
C GLU A 515 5.66 -1.16 -18.64
N ASP A 516 6.64 -1.60 -17.84
CA ASP A 516 7.87 -0.86 -17.66
C ASP A 516 8.86 -1.12 -18.79
N TYR A 517 9.65 -0.10 -19.09
CA TYR A 517 10.81 -0.16 -19.96
C TYR A 517 12.01 -0.58 -19.13
N THR A 518 12.73 -1.62 -19.57
CA THR A 518 13.96 -2.07 -18.91
C THR A 518 15.10 -1.11 -19.26
N VAL A 519 15.77 -0.58 -18.24
CA VAL A 519 16.89 0.33 -18.36
C VAL A 519 18.20 -0.42 -18.25
N ARG A 520 19.10 -0.22 -19.21
CA ARG A 520 20.40 -0.90 -19.27
C ARG A 520 21.56 0.08 -19.49
N CYS A 521 22.64 -0.16 -18.76
CA CYS A 521 23.94 0.46 -19.04
C CYS A 521 24.90 -0.62 -19.54
N GLY A 522 25.17 -0.64 -20.83
CA GLY A 522 25.87 -1.75 -21.46
C GLY A 522 25.11 -3.06 -21.34
N SER A 523 25.69 -4.08 -20.67
CA SER A 523 25.09 -5.37 -20.39
C SER A 523 24.23 -5.40 -19.14
N ASP A 524 24.43 -4.44 -18.24
CA ASP A 524 23.85 -4.48 -16.88
C ASP A 524 22.44 -3.91 -16.87
N GLU A 525 21.52 -4.66 -16.26
CA GLU A 525 20.16 -4.21 -16.00
C GLU A 525 20.12 -3.42 -14.70
N ILE A 526 19.73 -2.14 -14.80
CA ILE A 526 19.68 -1.22 -13.67
C ILE A 526 18.30 -1.33 -12.98
N GLY A 527 17.27 -1.39 -13.77
CA GLY A 527 15.88 -1.41 -13.28
C GLY A 527 14.88 -1.12 -14.38
N THR A 528 13.68 -0.69 -14.00
CA THR A 528 12.62 -0.38 -14.95
C THR A 528 11.98 0.97 -14.67
N ILE A 529 11.45 1.62 -15.72
CA ILE A 529 10.66 2.85 -15.61
C ILE A 529 9.39 2.76 -16.45
N THR A 530 8.32 3.37 -15.98
CA THR A 530 7.00 3.28 -16.61
C THR A 530 6.89 4.16 -17.86
N THR A 531 7.46 5.36 -17.80
CA THR A 531 7.43 6.32 -18.91
C THR A 531 8.86 6.59 -19.37
N PRO A 532 9.22 6.21 -20.62
CA PRO A 532 10.57 6.42 -21.11
C PRO A 532 10.81 7.92 -21.39
N PRO A 533 11.88 8.52 -20.82
CA PRO A 533 12.29 9.85 -21.23
C PRO A 533 12.79 9.86 -22.68
N PRO A 534 12.70 10.99 -23.39
CA PRO A 534 13.31 11.14 -24.71
C PRO A 534 14.82 10.89 -24.71
N VAL A 535 15.36 10.55 -25.89
CA VAL A 535 16.81 10.43 -26.06
C VAL A 535 17.49 11.76 -25.80
N GLY A 536 18.53 11.76 -24.99
CA GLY A 536 19.25 12.95 -24.53
C GLY A 536 18.76 13.53 -23.20
N ASP A 537 17.56 13.12 -22.73
CA ASP A 537 17.03 13.54 -21.43
C ASP A 537 17.70 12.78 -20.29
N ARG A 538 17.68 13.42 -19.12
CA ARG A 538 18.27 12.86 -17.89
C ARG A 538 17.18 12.45 -16.92
N PHE A 539 17.43 11.34 -16.21
CA PHE A 539 16.54 10.85 -15.15
C PHE A 539 17.32 10.12 -14.07
N ALA A 540 16.70 9.96 -12.87
CA ALA A 540 17.29 9.20 -11.78
C ALA A 540 16.77 7.75 -11.79
N LEU A 541 17.68 6.80 -11.61
CA LEU A 541 17.36 5.39 -11.35
C LEU A 541 18.52 4.74 -10.60
N ALA A 542 18.19 3.86 -9.64
CA ALA A 542 19.17 3.23 -8.75
C ALA A 542 20.03 4.25 -7.96
N GLY A 543 19.44 5.42 -7.65
CA GLY A 543 20.10 6.52 -6.93
C GLY A 543 21.23 7.19 -7.71
N ARG A 544 21.22 7.11 -9.03
CA ARG A 544 22.19 7.75 -9.93
C ARG A 544 21.46 8.48 -11.04
N VAL A 545 22.14 9.45 -11.67
CA VAL A 545 21.62 10.19 -12.81
C VAL A 545 22.09 9.54 -14.11
N TRP A 546 21.17 9.34 -15.03
CA TRP A 546 21.37 8.70 -16.31
C TRP A 546 20.89 9.59 -17.44
N GLU A 547 21.58 9.58 -18.57
CA GLU A 547 21.17 10.20 -19.81
C GLU A 547 20.80 9.11 -20.82
N VAL A 548 19.64 9.26 -21.47
CA VAL A 548 19.15 8.30 -22.47
C VAL A 548 19.98 8.40 -23.73
N GLU A 549 20.64 7.30 -24.11
CA GLU A 549 21.39 7.20 -25.37
C GLU A 549 20.54 6.64 -26.51
N GLU A 550 19.74 5.59 -26.23
CA GLU A 550 18.91 4.91 -27.21
C GLU A 550 17.62 4.40 -26.59
N LEU A 551 16.53 4.44 -27.35
CA LEU A 551 15.21 3.97 -26.94
C LEU A 551 14.66 2.97 -27.94
N ASP A 552 14.55 1.69 -27.57
CA ASP A 552 13.88 0.64 -28.35
C ASP A 552 12.45 0.45 -27.81
N MET A 553 11.51 1.16 -28.42
CA MET A 553 10.09 1.11 -28.06
C MET A 553 9.47 -0.29 -28.27
N ALA A 554 9.93 -1.02 -29.28
CA ALA A 554 9.38 -2.32 -29.63
C ALA A 554 9.77 -3.41 -28.61
N ARG A 555 10.99 -3.35 -28.10
CA ARG A 555 11.53 -4.26 -27.08
C ARG A 555 11.35 -3.73 -25.67
N LYS A 556 10.87 -2.49 -25.51
CA LYS A 556 10.78 -1.79 -24.21
C LYS A 556 12.13 -1.74 -23.50
N LEU A 557 13.19 -1.36 -24.23
CA LEU A 557 14.54 -1.23 -23.72
C LEU A 557 15.01 0.23 -23.84
N ILE A 558 15.72 0.70 -22.80
CA ILE A 558 16.35 2.02 -22.77
C ILE A 558 17.81 1.81 -22.46
N TYR A 559 18.67 2.26 -23.35
CA TYR A 559 20.11 2.27 -23.13
C TYR A 559 20.54 3.64 -22.61
N VAL A 560 21.33 3.63 -21.53
CA VAL A 560 21.71 4.83 -20.80
C VAL A 560 23.20 4.87 -20.50
N LYS A 561 23.73 6.07 -20.32
CA LYS A 561 25.07 6.32 -19.76
C LYS A 561 24.95 7.06 -18.43
N SER A 562 25.88 6.78 -17.50
CA SER A 562 25.99 7.54 -16.25
C SER A 562 26.48 8.95 -16.53
N VAL A 563 25.84 9.94 -15.93
CA VAL A 563 26.23 11.35 -16.04
C VAL A 563 26.25 11.99 -14.66
N GLU A 564 27.19 12.94 -14.48
CA GLU A 564 27.21 13.81 -13.31
C GLU A 564 26.37 15.06 -13.59
N GLY A 565 25.55 15.52 -12.66
CA GLY A 565 24.80 16.77 -12.83
C GLY A 565 23.43 16.76 -12.16
N LYS A 566 22.77 17.92 -12.19
CA LYS A 566 21.43 18.14 -11.67
C LYS A 566 20.36 17.62 -12.63
N MET A 567 19.24 17.24 -12.06
CA MET A 567 18.04 16.86 -12.76
C MET A 567 16.91 17.82 -12.40
N GLU A 568 16.20 18.35 -13.40
CA GLU A 568 14.92 19.01 -13.20
C GLU A 568 13.83 17.95 -13.30
N ILE A 569 13.05 17.73 -12.23
CA ILE A 569 11.93 16.81 -12.27
C ILE A 569 10.68 17.53 -11.79
N SER A 570 9.64 17.44 -12.62
CA SER A 570 8.27 17.68 -12.24
C SER A 570 7.49 16.39 -12.50
N TRP A 571 7.22 15.63 -11.44
CA TRP A 571 6.33 14.48 -11.51
C TRP A 571 5.10 14.74 -10.65
N PRO A 572 3.87 14.66 -11.19
CA PRO A 572 2.69 14.63 -10.35
C PRO A 572 2.67 13.29 -9.60
N GLY A 573 3.02 13.30 -8.32
CA GLY A 573 2.91 12.13 -7.47
C GLY A 573 1.46 11.65 -7.39
N ASP A 574 1.24 10.33 -7.42
CA ASP A 574 -0.07 9.76 -7.07
C ASP A 574 -0.25 9.95 -5.55
N PHE A 575 -1.12 10.88 -5.21
CA PHE A 575 -1.46 11.20 -3.81
C PHE A 575 -2.29 10.11 -3.17
N GLY A 576 -1.94 8.89 -3.08
CA GLY A 576 -2.64 7.82 -2.39
C GLY A 576 -4.02 8.16 -1.77
N GLU A 577 -4.75 7.24 -1.23
CA GLU A 577 -6.05 7.56 -0.61
C GLU A 577 -5.87 8.11 0.81
N ILE A 578 -6.37 9.34 1.06
CA ILE A 578 -6.36 10.01 2.36
C ILE A 578 -7.75 9.87 2.99
N HIS A 579 -7.81 9.42 4.24
CA HIS A 579 -9.08 9.24 4.95
C HIS A 579 -9.68 10.58 5.42
N THR A 580 -11.01 10.70 5.43
CA THR A 580 -11.73 11.94 5.80
C THR A 580 -11.36 12.46 7.19
N LYS A 581 -11.17 11.61 8.19
CA LYS A 581 -10.75 12.01 9.54
C LYS A 581 -9.42 12.79 9.55
N ILE A 582 -8.51 12.48 8.61
CA ILE A 582 -7.24 13.20 8.50
C ILE A 582 -7.51 14.65 8.10
N LEU A 583 -8.34 14.89 7.07
CA LEU A 583 -8.73 16.24 6.63
C LEU A 583 -9.47 17.00 7.73
N GLU A 584 -10.38 16.35 8.44
CA GLU A 584 -11.11 16.94 9.58
C GLU A 584 -10.14 17.32 10.72
N ARG A 585 -9.14 16.48 11.00
CA ARG A 585 -8.13 16.81 12.01
C ARG A 585 -7.22 17.95 11.55
N MET A 586 -6.86 18.01 10.25
CA MET A 586 -6.14 19.15 9.66
C MET A 586 -6.93 20.46 9.83
N LYS A 587 -8.26 20.45 9.61
CA LYS A 587 -9.11 21.61 9.90
C LYS A 587 -8.97 22.04 11.36
N ARG A 588 -9.09 21.12 12.31
CA ARG A 588 -8.96 21.42 13.74
C ARG A 588 -7.60 22.01 14.10
N ILE A 589 -6.49 21.53 13.49
CA ILE A 589 -5.13 22.04 13.71
C ILE A 589 -5.02 23.54 13.34
N LEU A 590 -5.70 23.97 12.27
CA LEU A 590 -5.72 25.38 11.88
C LEU A 590 -6.53 26.27 12.86
N LEU A 591 -7.50 25.69 13.58
CA LEU A 591 -8.44 26.41 14.45
C LEU A 591 -8.01 26.42 15.93
N GLU A 592 -7.16 25.51 16.35
CA GLU A 592 -6.72 25.38 17.74
C GLU A 592 -5.35 26.03 17.96
N ASP A 593 -5.09 26.50 19.21
CA ASP A 593 -3.81 27.09 19.61
C ASP A 593 -2.86 26.08 20.24
N THR A 594 -3.10 24.79 20.05
CA THR A 594 -2.32 23.70 20.64
C THR A 594 -0.87 23.76 20.17
N VAL A 595 0.07 23.70 21.13
CA VAL A 595 1.49 23.58 20.86
C VAL A 595 1.89 22.13 20.81
N TYR A 596 2.42 21.68 19.68
CA TYR A 596 2.86 20.30 19.49
C TYR A 596 4.35 20.17 19.80
N PRO A 597 4.74 19.37 20.83
CA PRO A 597 6.12 19.36 21.33
C PRO A 597 7.14 18.77 20.34
N TYR A 598 6.69 18.04 19.34
CA TYR A 598 7.54 17.45 18.30
C TYR A 598 7.82 18.40 17.12
N LEU A 599 7.15 19.56 17.05
CA LEU A 599 7.49 20.57 16.04
C LEU A 599 8.76 21.31 16.44
N LYS A 600 9.73 21.32 15.54
CA LYS A 600 10.91 22.18 15.64
C LYS A 600 10.57 23.63 15.29
N GLU A 601 11.53 24.52 15.40
CA GLU A 601 11.33 25.96 15.34
C GLU A 601 10.67 26.42 14.02
N ASN A 602 11.22 26.00 12.87
CA ASN A 602 10.67 26.43 11.56
C ASN A 602 9.28 25.85 11.31
N ALA A 603 9.06 24.58 11.66
CA ALA A 603 7.75 23.93 11.50
C ALA A 603 6.68 24.60 12.39
N ARG A 604 7.06 25.01 13.62
CA ARG A 604 6.17 25.75 14.52
C ARG A 604 5.83 27.12 13.94
N ALA A 605 6.84 27.87 13.54
CA ALA A 605 6.65 29.18 12.92
C ALA A 605 5.78 29.10 11.66
N ARG A 606 5.96 28.04 10.88
CA ARG A 606 5.15 27.80 9.67
C ARG A 606 3.69 27.50 10.01
N LEU A 607 3.44 26.68 11.03
CA LEU A 607 2.09 26.42 11.52
C LEU A 607 1.40 27.68 12.03
N ASP A 608 2.11 28.50 12.79
CA ASP A 608 1.56 29.75 13.32
C ASP A 608 1.21 30.74 12.20
N LYS A 609 2.05 30.84 11.16
CA LYS A 609 1.69 31.57 9.93
C LYS A 609 0.43 31.04 9.26
N ALA A 610 0.27 29.71 9.15
CA ALA A 610 -0.91 29.10 8.55
C ALA A 610 -2.19 29.38 9.34
N ARG A 611 -2.13 29.34 10.66
CA ARG A 611 -3.23 29.71 11.57
C ARG A 611 -3.64 31.17 11.38
N HIS A 612 -2.68 32.09 11.31
CA HIS A 612 -2.96 33.49 11.02
C HIS A 612 -3.63 33.68 9.65
N VAL A 613 -3.15 33.00 8.62
CA VAL A 613 -3.78 33.04 7.30
C VAL A 613 -5.22 32.52 7.37
N ALA A 614 -5.45 31.36 8.00
CA ALA A 614 -6.78 30.79 8.13
C ALA A 614 -7.75 31.70 8.91
N HIS A 615 -7.28 32.35 9.96
CA HIS A 615 -8.10 33.32 10.73
C HIS A 615 -8.41 34.57 9.91
N ASN A 616 -7.40 35.20 9.31
CA ASN A 616 -7.57 36.47 8.59
C ASN A 616 -8.42 36.33 7.29
N THR A 617 -8.52 35.13 6.74
CA THR A 617 -9.28 34.86 5.51
C THR A 617 -10.66 34.26 5.77
N GLY A 618 -11.03 34.06 7.02
CA GLY A 618 -12.33 33.49 7.40
C GLY A 618 -12.45 31.99 7.20
N MET A 619 -11.36 31.25 6.91
CA MET A 619 -11.38 29.79 6.81
C MET A 619 -11.79 29.09 8.11
N HIS A 620 -11.69 29.77 9.24
CA HIS A 620 -12.10 29.26 10.54
C HIS A 620 -13.64 29.18 10.67
N GLU A 621 -14.37 30.04 9.98
CA GLU A 621 -15.84 30.09 10.01
C GLU A 621 -16.46 29.45 8.75
N HIS A 622 -15.86 29.72 7.60
CA HIS A 622 -16.42 29.36 6.30
C HIS A 622 -15.54 28.38 5.53
N SER A 623 -16.17 27.37 4.95
CA SER A 623 -15.50 26.43 4.03
C SER A 623 -15.51 26.92 2.58
N LEU A 624 -16.39 27.89 2.22
CA LEU A 624 -16.44 28.53 0.92
C LEU A 624 -15.89 29.94 1.04
N ILE A 625 -14.78 30.23 0.35
CA ILE A 625 -14.04 31.50 0.46
C ILE A 625 -13.98 32.19 -0.90
N HIS A 626 -14.28 33.49 -0.91
CA HIS A 626 -14.09 34.33 -2.10
C HIS A 626 -12.63 34.74 -2.25
N LEU A 627 -12.01 34.38 -3.39
CA LEU A 627 -10.60 34.69 -3.68
C LEU A 627 -10.39 36.04 -4.43
N GLY A 628 -11.47 36.72 -4.76
CA GLY A 628 -11.48 37.94 -5.55
C GLY A 628 -12.00 37.76 -6.98
N GLY A 629 -12.62 38.79 -7.54
CA GLY A 629 -13.27 38.75 -8.86
C GLY A 629 -14.36 37.69 -8.92
N TYR A 630 -14.27 36.77 -9.85
CA TYR A 630 -15.19 35.64 -9.98
C TYR A 630 -14.66 34.36 -9.33
N SER A 631 -13.49 34.37 -8.71
CA SER A 631 -12.81 33.17 -8.21
C SER A 631 -13.24 32.82 -6.79
N TRP A 632 -13.60 31.58 -6.57
CA TRP A 632 -14.01 31.02 -5.29
C TRP A 632 -13.22 29.75 -4.98
N CYS A 633 -13.05 29.45 -3.69
CA CYS A 633 -12.39 28.24 -3.21
C CYS A 633 -13.27 27.54 -2.17
N LEU A 634 -13.49 26.26 -2.35
CA LEU A 634 -14.19 25.40 -1.42
C LEU A 634 -13.17 24.46 -0.74
N PHE A 635 -13.13 24.51 0.59
CA PHE A 635 -12.37 23.59 1.44
C PHE A 635 -13.32 22.55 2.06
N PRO A 636 -13.54 21.41 1.41
CA PRO A 636 -14.59 20.48 1.83
C PRO A 636 -14.17 19.61 3.02
N TRP A 637 -12.88 19.50 3.32
CA TRP A 637 -12.32 18.67 4.39
C TRP A 637 -12.77 17.22 4.30
N LEU A 638 -12.79 16.68 3.09
CA LEU A 638 -13.18 15.33 2.75
C LEU A 638 -11.97 14.52 2.26
N GLY A 639 -11.90 13.27 2.67
CA GLY A 639 -10.89 12.35 2.15
C GLY A 639 -11.10 12.04 0.66
N THR A 640 -10.11 11.43 0.04
CA THR A 640 -10.00 11.27 -1.43
C THR A 640 -11.28 10.71 -2.08
N ARG A 641 -11.91 9.70 -1.47
CA ARG A 641 -13.12 9.06 -2.03
C ARG A 641 -14.32 10.01 -2.03
N ALA A 642 -14.60 10.66 -0.92
CA ALA A 642 -15.71 11.61 -0.79
C ALA A 642 -15.43 12.90 -1.59
N PHE A 643 -14.18 13.37 -1.60
CA PHE A 643 -13.75 14.50 -2.41
C PHE A 643 -13.97 14.24 -3.91
N ARG A 644 -13.61 13.05 -4.39
CA ARG A 644 -13.84 12.61 -5.78
C ARG A 644 -15.33 12.63 -6.12
N THR A 645 -16.18 12.19 -5.20
CA THR A 645 -17.65 12.22 -5.36
C THR A 645 -18.18 13.65 -5.45
N LEU A 646 -17.74 14.52 -4.53
CA LEU A 646 -18.13 15.94 -4.53
C LEU A 646 -17.67 16.63 -5.83
N ARG A 647 -16.45 16.42 -6.26
CA ARG A 647 -15.92 16.99 -7.52
C ARG A 647 -16.76 16.57 -8.73
N ARG A 648 -17.14 15.29 -8.82
CA ARG A 648 -17.99 14.79 -9.90
C ARG A 648 -19.41 15.38 -9.82
N LEU A 649 -19.94 15.53 -8.61
CA LEU A 649 -21.21 16.20 -8.38
C LEU A 649 -21.19 17.64 -8.89
N LEU A 650 -20.19 18.42 -8.50
CA LEU A 650 -20.01 19.80 -8.94
C LEU A 650 -19.85 19.88 -10.46
N LYS A 651 -19.06 19.01 -11.08
CA LYS A 651 -18.88 18.96 -12.54
C LYS A 651 -20.21 18.67 -13.25
N LYS A 652 -20.95 17.67 -12.80
CA LYS A 652 -22.24 17.27 -13.39
C LYS A 652 -23.29 18.39 -13.34
N HIS A 653 -23.38 19.06 -12.19
CA HIS A 653 -24.36 20.09 -11.92
C HIS A 653 -23.82 21.52 -12.14
N ALA A 654 -22.62 21.69 -12.72
CA ALA A 654 -21.95 22.99 -12.85
C ALA A 654 -22.83 24.09 -13.41
N LYS A 655 -23.58 23.81 -14.50
CA LYS A 655 -24.49 24.76 -15.12
C LYS A 655 -25.68 25.16 -14.18
N GLN A 656 -26.24 24.19 -13.45
CA GLN A 656 -27.32 24.38 -12.49
C GLN A 656 -26.85 25.18 -11.28
N LEU A 657 -25.61 24.94 -10.85
CA LEU A 657 -24.95 25.60 -9.73
C LEU A 657 -24.39 27.00 -10.10
N GLY A 658 -24.41 27.38 -11.39
CA GLY A 658 -23.83 28.64 -11.85
C GLY A 658 -22.32 28.74 -11.71
N ILE A 659 -21.59 27.60 -11.76
CA ILE A 659 -20.14 27.54 -11.62
C ILE A 659 -19.46 27.07 -12.90
N SER A 660 -18.20 27.48 -13.07
CA SER A 660 -17.35 27.11 -14.22
C SER A 660 -15.88 27.06 -13.81
N GLY A 661 -15.01 26.51 -14.68
CA GLY A 661 -13.56 26.51 -14.44
C GLY A 661 -13.20 25.77 -13.15
N ILE A 662 -13.73 24.54 -12.95
CA ILE A 662 -13.50 23.75 -11.75
C ILE A 662 -12.10 23.15 -11.81
N GLU A 663 -11.25 23.56 -10.87
CA GLU A 663 -9.91 23.03 -10.66
C GLU A 663 -9.75 22.52 -9.22
N PHE A 664 -8.75 21.70 -8.94
CA PHE A 664 -8.54 21.13 -7.61
C PHE A 664 -7.09 20.71 -7.43
N GLU A 665 -6.68 20.61 -6.18
CA GLU A 665 -5.37 20.06 -5.81
C GLU A 665 -5.54 18.98 -4.75
N GLY A 666 -5.05 17.77 -5.06
CA GLY A 666 -5.19 16.60 -4.20
C GLY A 666 -6.65 16.36 -3.79
N CYS A 667 -6.90 16.31 -2.48
CA CYS A 667 -8.23 16.33 -1.88
C CYS A 667 -8.41 17.51 -0.90
N TYR A 668 -7.57 18.55 -1.05
CA TYR A 668 -7.51 19.66 -0.11
C TYR A 668 -8.52 20.75 -0.42
N TYR A 669 -8.63 21.17 -1.70
CA TYR A 669 -9.54 22.23 -2.09
C TYR A 669 -10.01 22.11 -3.55
N ILE A 670 -11.10 22.81 -3.85
CA ILE A 670 -11.68 22.96 -5.18
C ILE A 670 -11.83 24.47 -5.46
N THR A 671 -11.28 24.94 -6.58
CA THR A 671 -11.50 26.29 -7.08
C THR A 671 -12.46 26.29 -8.24
N PHE A 672 -13.24 27.34 -8.38
CA PHE A 672 -14.17 27.54 -9.47
C PHE A 672 -14.50 29.03 -9.64
N LYS A 673 -15.10 29.38 -10.79
CA LYS A 673 -15.60 30.71 -11.08
C LYS A 673 -17.11 30.74 -10.88
N MET A 674 -17.61 31.80 -10.21
CA MET A 674 -19.00 32.04 -9.94
C MET A 674 -19.27 33.56 -9.95
N GLU A 675 -20.43 34.00 -10.43
CA GLU A 675 -20.80 35.41 -10.37
C GLU A 675 -20.95 35.91 -8.92
N SER A 676 -20.70 37.18 -8.72
CA SER A 676 -20.84 37.83 -7.41
C SER A 676 -22.30 37.70 -6.90
N GLY A 677 -22.45 37.23 -5.64
CA GLY A 677 -23.77 36.96 -5.05
C GLY A 677 -24.40 35.62 -5.43
N GLY A 678 -23.66 34.76 -6.15
CA GLY A 678 -24.12 33.40 -6.49
C GLY A 678 -23.97 32.37 -5.36
N ASP A 679 -23.25 32.71 -4.30
CA ASP A 679 -22.95 31.85 -3.15
C ASP A 679 -24.21 31.30 -2.46
N PHE A 680 -25.18 32.14 -2.21
CA PHE A 680 -26.48 31.73 -1.61
C PHE A 680 -27.25 30.75 -2.50
N ALA A 681 -27.22 30.97 -3.82
CA ALA A 681 -27.87 30.08 -4.78
C ALA A 681 -27.17 28.74 -4.87
N LEU A 682 -25.84 28.75 -4.88
CA LEU A 682 -24.99 27.56 -4.85
C LEU A 682 -25.26 26.72 -3.60
N MET A 683 -25.22 27.31 -2.40
CA MET A 683 -25.45 26.64 -1.13
C MET A 683 -26.84 25.98 -1.09
N ARG A 684 -27.89 26.74 -1.42
CA ARG A 684 -29.27 26.23 -1.46
C ARG A 684 -29.43 25.06 -2.44
N GLU A 685 -28.82 25.15 -3.60
CA GLU A 685 -28.97 24.12 -4.62
C GLU A 685 -28.16 22.85 -4.27
N LEU A 686 -27.00 23.00 -3.65
CA LEU A 686 -26.25 21.85 -3.12
C LEU A 686 -27.01 21.12 -2.01
N CYS A 687 -27.64 21.86 -1.09
CA CYS A 687 -28.51 21.27 -0.07
C CYS A 687 -29.68 20.51 -0.69
N ARG A 688 -30.35 21.06 -1.70
CA ARG A 688 -31.42 20.35 -2.42
C ARG A 688 -30.98 19.07 -3.10
N ILE A 689 -29.79 19.08 -3.68
CA ILE A 689 -29.22 17.86 -4.30
C ILE A 689 -28.96 16.82 -3.22
N ALA A 690 -28.38 17.22 -2.08
CA ALA A 690 -28.14 16.34 -0.96
C ALA A 690 -29.45 15.77 -0.36
N GLU A 691 -30.50 16.56 -0.25
CA GLU A 691 -31.84 16.14 0.21
C GLU A 691 -32.49 15.08 -0.68
N ARG A 692 -32.29 15.16 -1.99
CA ARG A 692 -32.78 14.17 -2.95
C ARG A 692 -32.01 12.87 -2.95
N GLY A 693 -30.85 12.86 -2.31
CA GLY A 693 -29.89 11.78 -2.33
C GLY A 693 -28.98 11.81 -3.56
N ILE A 694 -27.69 11.55 -3.35
CA ILE A 694 -26.68 11.52 -4.42
C ILE A 694 -26.59 10.13 -5.00
N ASP A 695 -27.07 9.94 -6.23
CA ASP A 695 -26.90 8.71 -6.98
C ASP A 695 -25.49 8.65 -7.62
N CYS A 696 -24.60 7.87 -7.00
CA CYS A 696 -23.21 7.69 -7.47
C CYS A 696 -23.13 7.10 -8.89
N GLN A 697 -24.09 6.27 -9.32
CA GLN A 697 -24.11 5.71 -10.68
C GLN A 697 -24.25 6.83 -11.72
N SER A 698 -25.09 7.78 -11.43
CA SER A 698 -25.33 8.93 -12.30
C SER A 698 -24.15 9.91 -12.40
N LEU A 699 -23.15 9.80 -11.51
CA LEU A 699 -21.94 10.62 -11.51
C LEU A 699 -20.85 10.07 -12.42
N VAL A 700 -21.03 8.88 -12.99
CA VAL A 700 -20.09 8.25 -13.93
C VAL A 700 -20.63 8.43 -15.34
N GLU A 701 -19.87 9.08 -16.22
CA GLU A 701 -20.32 9.35 -17.59
C GLU A 701 -20.42 8.06 -18.40
N ALA A 702 -21.40 7.95 -19.30
CA ALA A 702 -21.67 6.74 -20.08
C ALA A 702 -20.50 6.30 -20.98
N GLY A 703 -19.69 7.27 -21.43
CA GLY A 703 -18.48 7.00 -22.23
C GLY A 703 -17.21 6.73 -21.42
N GLU A 704 -17.28 6.83 -20.09
CA GLU A 704 -16.10 6.63 -19.23
C GLU A 704 -15.82 5.15 -19.04
N LEU A 705 -14.54 4.77 -19.18
CA LEU A 705 -14.03 3.43 -18.92
C LEU A 705 -13.04 3.51 -17.76
N PRO A 706 -13.50 3.32 -16.50
CA PRO A 706 -12.65 3.41 -15.32
C PRO A 706 -11.81 2.13 -15.13
N VAL A 707 -10.62 2.09 -15.73
CA VAL A 707 -9.67 0.97 -15.69
C VAL A 707 -8.66 1.19 -14.56
N PHE A 708 -8.78 0.43 -13.47
CA PHE A 708 -7.89 0.52 -12.30
C PHE A 708 -7.17 -0.79 -12.01
N GLU A 709 -7.85 -1.92 -12.21
CA GLU A 709 -7.34 -3.23 -11.89
C GLU A 709 -6.79 -3.92 -13.15
N LYS A 710 -6.07 -5.01 -12.97
CA LYS A 710 -5.32 -5.68 -14.05
C LYS A 710 -6.19 -6.19 -15.20
N TYR A 711 -7.34 -6.75 -14.86
CA TYR A 711 -8.23 -7.38 -15.85
C TYR A 711 -9.42 -6.52 -16.22
N ASP A 712 -9.43 -5.25 -15.84
CA ASP A 712 -10.52 -4.34 -16.17
C ASP A 712 -10.71 -4.15 -17.68
N ASP A 713 -9.62 -4.20 -18.47
CA ASP A 713 -9.68 -4.11 -19.93
C ASP A 713 -10.49 -5.25 -20.59
N TYR A 714 -10.72 -6.34 -19.86
CA TYR A 714 -11.51 -7.49 -20.30
C TYR A 714 -12.94 -7.49 -19.77
N VAL A 715 -13.30 -6.51 -18.93
CA VAL A 715 -14.61 -6.37 -18.30
C VAL A 715 -15.46 -5.38 -19.09
N PRO A 716 -16.75 -5.68 -19.36
CA PRO A 716 -17.66 -4.73 -20.01
C PRO A 716 -17.72 -3.37 -19.31
N GLY A 717 -17.69 -2.27 -20.08
CA GLY A 717 -17.64 -0.92 -19.55
C GLY A 717 -18.82 -0.55 -18.62
N GLU A 718 -19.99 -1.16 -18.81
CA GLU A 718 -21.13 -0.97 -17.91
C GLU A 718 -20.86 -1.52 -16.51
N LEU A 719 -20.22 -2.70 -16.41
CA LEU A 719 -19.83 -3.31 -15.14
C LEU A 719 -18.70 -2.51 -14.46
N LEU A 720 -17.73 -2.00 -15.25
CA LEU A 720 -16.68 -1.14 -14.73
C LEU A 720 -17.24 0.14 -14.13
N ARG A 721 -18.19 0.79 -14.80
CA ARG A 721 -18.86 2.00 -14.27
C ARG A 721 -19.64 1.69 -12.99
N GLN A 722 -20.33 0.56 -12.94
CA GLN A 722 -21.05 0.11 -11.75
C GLN A 722 -20.11 -0.14 -10.57
N ALA A 723 -19.01 -0.85 -10.79
CA ALA A 723 -17.98 -1.09 -9.76
C ALA A 723 -17.37 0.22 -9.28
N TYR A 724 -17.01 1.12 -10.20
CA TYR A 724 -16.45 2.42 -9.85
C TYR A 724 -17.38 3.25 -8.98
N ALA A 725 -18.64 3.36 -9.36
CA ALA A 725 -19.64 4.10 -8.58
C ALA A 725 -19.85 3.49 -7.19
N THR A 726 -19.81 2.16 -7.08
CA THR A 726 -20.04 1.44 -5.80
C THR A 726 -18.81 1.46 -4.90
N ASP A 727 -17.62 1.24 -5.46
CA ASP A 727 -16.41 1.01 -4.68
C ASP A 727 -15.51 2.24 -4.55
N ARG A 728 -15.57 3.21 -5.49
CA ARG A 728 -14.70 4.39 -5.55
C ARG A 728 -15.40 5.71 -5.24
N LEU A 729 -16.73 5.73 -5.16
CA LEU A 729 -17.53 6.90 -4.76
C LEU A 729 -18.25 6.64 -3.44
N THR A 730 -18.74 7.73 -2.80
CA THR A 730 -19.53 7.66 -1.56
C THR A 730 -20.45 8.86 -1.42
N ALA A 731 -21.75 8.61 -1.42
CA ALA A 731 -22.77 9.66 -1.26
C ALA A 731 -22.95 10.12 0.21
N PRO A 732 -23.07 9.21 1.21
CA PRO A 732 -23.46 9.62 2.56
C PRO A 732 -22.51 10.63 3.23
N LEU A 733 -21.20 10.49 3.00
CA LEU A 733 -20.20 11.43 3.55
C LEU A 733 -20.29 12.80 2.87
N VAL A 734 -20.61 12.85 1.58
CA VAL A 734 -20.74 14.10 0.83
C VAL A 734 -22.05 14.80 1.22
N GLU A 735 -23.16 14.08 1.29
CA GLU A 735 -24.45 14.60 1.73
C GLU A 735 -24.34 15.22 3.12
N LYS A 736 -23.81 14.47 4.08
CA LYS A 736 -23.54 14.97 5.42
C LYS A 736 -22.68 16.24 5.40
N ARG A 737 -21.58 16.25 4.62
CA ARG A 737 -20.66 17.39 4.55
C ARG A 737 -21.30 18.64 3.94
N ILE A 738 -22.15 18.49 2.94
CA ILE A 738 -22.92 19.59 2.36
C ILE A 738 -23.82 20.22 3.43
N TYR A 739 -24.51 19.41 4.24
CA TYR A 739 -25.30 19.93 5.36
C TYR A 739 -24.44 20.58 6.44
N ASP A 740 -23.31 19.97 6.82
CA ASP A 740 -22.39 20.53 7.83
C ASP A 740 -21.84 21.91 7.42
N ILE A 741 -21.66 22.14 6.12
CA ILE A 741 -21.09 23.39 5.59
C ILE A 741 -22.18 24.44 5.30
N PHE A 742 -23.33 24.03 4.80
CA PHE A 742 -24.34 24.93 4.21
C PHE A 742 -25.74 24.82 4.82
N GLY A 743 -25.98 23.87 5.74
CA GLY A 743 -27.33 23.56 6.25
C GLY A 743 -27.88 24.59 7.23
N GLU A 744 -27.08 25.52 7.71
CA GLU A 744 -27.52 26.62 8.60
C GLU A 744 -27.97 27.86 7.83
N TYR A 745 -27.96 27.83 6.50
CA TYR A 745 -28.40 28.93 5.61
C TYR A 745 -29.72 28.53 4.91
#